data_01aba264065f5b60b90d41e6cc40d9bb
#
_entry.id   01aba264065f5b60b90d41e6cc40d9bb
#
_cell.length_a   1.000
_cell.length_b   1.000
_cell.length_c   1.000
_cell.angle_alpha   90.00
_cell.angle_beta   90.00
_cell.angle_gamma   90.00
#
_symmetry.space_group_name_H-M   'P 1'
#
loop_
_entity.id
_entity.type
_entity.pdbx_description
1 polymer ?
#
loop_
_entity_poly.entity_id
_entity_poly.type
_entity_poly.pdbx_seq_one_letter_code
_entity_poly.pdbx_strand_id
1 'polypeptide(L)'
;MKNKLHVNSLGNGEDKMSKRKLILSVLINGVLLSSLYVAGAVDVAPGSGNGVAIGTGSNAPKAENVAVGKGASISYSNGASAATGDVAIGNGAGINNYVSQGGSIAIGKNAKVENMGGGGEASFALGQTTYSGGFLSSARIPADPTKVVGSVAIGDNTFARTGSTMIGSHNYKGELGDTTVDSASTRKDALNVYTTTIGANSFSNGAFTTSTGVYNIISSDYNGGRLANPLKNFGATINGALNSVESKTGSYYSGIANSIVGTANRTANSNGSLIFGAGNEITNSVTSINNAPTDGGNSAKELSEKLRSAVKNSNGGGSTMAFGSGNKADYTLRSALMGVNNTLTGSQGKESKNTMLTGFHNTADKVSNTTVIGSENTVTNSKNSLVMGDNREVKDANHAVLIGSTDSKTTTSVNNAVAVGHNTNVTVEGGVALGSESKATVAAGSVGYDPSTKAQSTNTDSTWKATKSAVSVGDANNNITRQITSVAAGTKDTDAVNVAQLKKLQNQVNANGSTTVSAGKHINVTTTTNGTTKDYKVSLSDDITNQITNNTTNINNIQGDVTNIKKNVTNIQGDITNIKQDVTNMGRNVARLDKKVNKSVAGAAALAALHPLDFDPDAKWDFAAGYGHYHDGNAAALGAFYRPNEDLQFSVGSTVGNGETVVNAGMSVKVGAHSNVSRSRVAIGKEVLELKKTVAVQNAQIQKLTALLNGLAGTNMKADHSTLFPDVPNNHWAYAAVSDLSRRGLVEGYPDGTFGGDRMLTRYEFAQIVYRAIQNGVVVDDRLVSEFGPEMALFRVDTIAKNHEGQPTIERVRVNKK
;
A
#
# COMPACT_ATOMS: atom_id res chain seq x y z
N MET A 1 10.93 -14.63 -66.65
CA MET A 1 11.41 -13.26 -66.87
C MET A 1 11.36 -12.47 -65.58
N LYS A 2 12.55 -12.07 -65.14
CA LYS A 2 12.75 -11.28 -63.88
C LYS A 2 12.46 -9.82 -64.18
N ASN A 3 11.57 -9.16 -63.46
CA ASN A 3 11.53 -7.70 -63.38
C ASN A 3 11.89 -7.24 -61.99
N LYS A 4 13.11 -6.71 -61.88
CA LYS A 4 13.59 -5.93 -60.73
C LYS A 4 12.94 -4.55 -60.80
N LEU A 5 12.24 -4.13 -59.76
CA LEU A 5 11.93 -2.74 -59.50
C LEU A 5 13.00 -2.14 -58.59
N HIS A 6 13.76 -1.22 -59.19
CA HIS A 6 14.64 -0.31 -58.47
C HIS A 6 13.78 0.72 -57.71
N VAL A 7 13.99 0.86 -56.41
CA VAL A 7 13.49 2.01 -55.64
C VAL A 7 14.66 2.92 -55.34
N ASN A 8 14.66 4.06 -56.01
CA ASN A 8 15.57 5.15 -55.72
C ASN A 8 15.25 5.81 -54.37
N SER A 9 16.29 6.02 -53.60
CA SER A 9 16.28 6.82 -52.39
C SER A 9 16.04 8.31 -52.69
N LEU A 10 15.10 8.93 -52.00
CA LEU A 10 15.03 10.39 -51.88
C LEU A 10 14.47 10.78 -50.51
N GLY A 11 15.30 11.49 -49.78
CA GLY A 11 14.90 12.68 -49.02
C GLY A 11 14.24 12.54 -47.65
N ASN A 12 14.99 12.96 -46.68
CA ASN A 12 14.59 13.27 -45.31
C ASN A 12 13.44 14.26 -45.19
N GLY A 13 12.59 14.06 -44.19
CA GLY A 13 11.73 15.10 -43.63
C GLY A 13 10.26 14.89 -43.92
N GLU A 14 9.48 14.75 -42.85
CA GLU A 14 8.01 14.81 -42.89
C GLU A 14 7.25 13.62 -43.49
N ASP A 15 7.15 12.51 -42.81
CA ASP A 15 5.94 11.68 -42.91
C ASP A 15 5.78 10.50 -41.95
N LYS A 16 5.74 10.75 -40.66
CA LYS A 16 5.23 9.71 -39.76
C LYS A 16 3.71 9.50 -39.83
N MET A 17 2.98 10.48 -40.36
CA MET A 17 1.52 10.37 -40.55
C MET A 17 1.14 9.66 -41.87
N SER A 18 1.92 9.83 -42.93
CA SER A 18 1.65 9.23 -44.24
C SER A 18 1.84 7.71 -44.24
N LYS A 19 2.83 7.20 -43.47
CA LYS A 19 3.06 5.74 -43.36
C LYS A 19 1.95 5.00 -42.62
N ARG A 20 1.30 5.64 -41.63
CA ARG A 20 0.12 5.06 -40.96
C ARG A 20 -1.10 5.01 -41.89
N LYS A 21 -1.28 6.04 -42.76
CA LYS A 21 -2.34 6.06 -43.76
C LYS A 21 -2.12 4.99 -44.82
N LEU A 22 -0.89 4.76 -45.24
CA LEU A 22 -0.55 3.77 -46.24
C LEU A 22 -0.73 2.32 -45.71
N ILE A 23 -0.36 2.04 -44.48
CA ILE A 23 -0.53 0.71 -43.88
C ILE A 23 -2.02 0.39 -43.70
N LEU A 24 -2.83 1.36 -43.27
CA LEU A 24 -4.28 1.15 -43.13
C LEU A 24 -4.97 0.98 -44.50
N SER A 25 -4.57 1.74 -45.53
CA SER A 25 -5.09 1.58 -46.89
C SER A 25 -4.65 0.26 -47.56
N VAL A 26 -3.44 -0.22 -47.27
CA VAL A 26 -2.94 -1.52 -47.76
C VAL A 26 -3.61 -2.69 -47.06
N LEU A 27 -3.87 -2.58 -45.71
CA LEU A 27 -4.64 -3.60 -45.01
C LEU A 27 -6.11 -3.66 -45.49
N ILE A 28 -6.74 -2.52 -45.73
CA ILE A 28 -8.14 -2.47 -46.19
C ILE A 28 -8.23 -2.94 -47.65
N ASN A 29 -7.30 -2.51 -48.50
CA ASN A 29 -7.24 -3.02 -49.87
C ASN A 29 -6.80 -4.49 -49.95
N GLY A 30 -5.93 -4.96 -49.05
CA GLY A 30 -5.54 -6.38 -48.95
C GLY A 30 -6.68 -7.28 -48.53
N VAL A 31 -7.52 -6.84 -47.61
CA VAL A 31 -8.74 -7.56 -47.18
C VAL A 31 -9.82 -7.50 -48.29
N LEU A 32 -9.93 -6.39 -49.01
CA LEU A 32 -10.86 -6.26 -50.14
C LEU A 32 -10.44 -7.10 -51.36
N LEU A 33 -9.13 -7.22 -51.64
CA LEU A 33 -8.63 -8.04 -52.75
C LEU A 33 -8.58 -9.55 -52.44
N SER A 34 -8.39 -9.94 -51.15
CA SER A 34 -8.43 -11.38 -50.76
C SER A 34 -9.87 -11.92 -50.72
N SER A 35 -10.88 -11.07 -50.58
CA SER A 35 -12.29 -11.49 -50.65
C SER A 35 -12.80 -11.71 -52.05
N LEU A 36 -12.03 -11.32 -53.07
CA LEU A 36 -12.38 -11.51 -54.49
C LEU A 36 -12.09 -12.92 -55.04
N TYR A 37 -11.50 -13.82 -54.23
CA TYR A 37 -11.17 -15.20 -54.64
C TYR A 37 -11.88 -16.30 -53.85
N VAL A 38 -12.86 -15.97 -53.03
CA VAL A 38 -13.74 -16.98 -52.44
C VAL A 38 -15.04 -17.05 -53.23
N ALA A 39 -15.31 -18.22 -53.81
CA ALA A 39 -16.57 -18.49 -54.50
C ALA A 39 -17.74 -18.32 -53.51
N GLY A 40 -18.48 -17.25 -53.70
CA GLY A 40 -19.53 -16.78 -52.80
C GLY A 40 -19.28 -15.35 -52.36
N ALA A 41 -19.00 -14.43 -53.31
CA ALA A 41 -18.95 -13.01 -53.00
C ALA A 41 -20.29 -12.59 -52.39
N VAL A 42 -20.26 -12.36 -51.10
CA VAL A 42 -21.36 -11.68 -50.44
C VAL A 42 -21.50 -10.34 -51.11
N ASP A 43 -22.62 -10.09 -51.73
CA ASP A 43 -22.94 -8.80 -52.34
C ASP A 43 -22.91 -7.72 -51.25
N VAL A 44 -21.76 -7.04 -51.15
CA VAL A 44 -21.57 -6.06 -50.07
C VAL A 44 -22.33 -4.81 -50.48
N ALA A 45 -23.44 -4.55 -49.82
CA ALA A 45 -24.23 -3.35 -50.13
C ALA A 45 -23.35 -2.09 -50.01
N PRO A 46 -23.31 -1.27 -51.06
CA PRO A 46 -22.57 -0.02 -51.01
C PRO A 46 -23.20 0.94 -50.02
N GLY A 47 -22.36 1.73 -49.38
CA GLY A 47 -22.77 2.86 -48.57
C GLY A 47 -22.78 4.19 -49.34
N SER A 48 -22.77 5.29 -48.66
CA SER A 48 -22.79 6.65 -49.18
C SER A 48 -21.56 7.46 -48.72
N GLY A 49 -21.26 8.52 -49.46
CA GLY A 49 -20.16 9.46 -49.20
C GLY A 49 -18.94 9.27 -50.07
N ASN A 50 -17.91 10.07 -49.87
CA ASN A 50 -16.69 10.12 -50.70
C ASN A 50 -15.59 9.18 -50.19
N GLY A 51 -15.73 8.65 -48.97
CA GLY A 51 -14.77 7.71 -48.35
C GLY A 51 -15.12 6.25 -48.59
N VAL A 52 -14.52 5.37 -47.84
CA VAL A 52 -14.81 3.92 -47.84
C VAL A 52 -16.11 3.68 -47.09
N ALA A 53 -17.22 3.42 -47.78
CA ALA A 53 -18.52 3.12 -47.20
C ALA A 53 -19.00 1.74 -47.69
N ILE A 54 -19.09 0.77 -46.77
CA ILE A 54 -19.47 -0.62 -47.05
C ILE A 54 -20.59 -1.08 -46.10
N GLY A 55 -21.71 -1.48 -46.67
CA GLY A 55 -22.86 -1.95 -45.90
C GLY A 55 -24.10 -1.08 -46.06
N THR A 56 -25.28 -1.67 -45.97
CA THR A 56 -26.56 -0.97 -46.13
C THR A 56 -26.68 0.20 -45.16
N GLY A 57 -26.83 1.42 -45.66
CA GLY A 57 -26.97 2.64 -44.87
C GLY A 57 -25.67 3.11 -44.21
N SER A 58 -24.52 2.59 -44.63
CA SER A 58 -23.22 3.16 -44.19
C SER A 58 -22.97 4.51 -44.87
N ASN A 59 -22.28 5.42 -44.18
CA ASN A 59 -21.97 6.76 -44.67
C ASN A 59 -20.57 7.23 -44.24
N ALA A 60 -19.72 7.48 -45.27
CA ALA A 60 -18.36 8.01 -45.12
C ALA A 60 -18.23 9.30 -45.91
N PRO A 61 -18.61 10.46 -45.37
CA PRO A 61 -18.80 11.69 -46.17
C PRO A 61 -17.52 12.29 -46.72
N LYS A 62 -16.34 11.97 -46.22
CA LYS A 62 -15.04 12.50 -46.70
C LYS A 62 -14.15 11.37 -47.20
N ALA A 63 -13.21 11.69 -48.08
CA ALA A 63 -12.34 10.72 -48.76
C ALA A 63 -11.47 9.90 -47.79
N GLU A 64 -11.07 10.50 -46.67
CA GLU A 64 -10.25 9.87 -45.65
C GLU A 64 -11.06 9.05 -44.61
N ASN A 65 -12.37 9.04 -44.72
CA ASN A 65 -13.24 8.33 -43.80
C ASN A 65 -13.46 6.87 -44.20
N VAL A 66 -13.68 6.04 -43.18
CA VAL A 66 -14.03 4.63 -43.35
C VAL A 66 -15.31 4.32 -42.57
N ALA A 67 -16.36 3.88 -43.24
CA ALA A 67 -17.59 3.42 -42.61
C ALA A 67 -17.95 2.02 -43.14
N VAL A 68 -17.79 1.00 -42.31
CA VAL A 68 -18.00 -0.41 -42.68
C VAL A 68 -19.00 -1.07 -41.74
N GLY A 69 -20.10 -1.57 -42.27
CA GLY A 69 -21.17 -2.22 -41.51
C GLY A 69 -22.53 -1.60 -41.79
N LYS A 70 -23.61 -2.36 -41.53
CA LYS A 70 -24.98 -1.86 -41.67
C LYS A 70 -25.18 -0.63 -40.78
N GLY A 71 -25.51 0.52 -41.37
CA GLY A 71 -25.76 1.77 -40.63
C GLY A 71 -24.51 2.38 -39.97
N ALA A 72 -23.30 1.92 -40.31
CA ALA A 72 -22.08 2.57 -39.90
C ALA A 72 -22.02 3.99 -40.47
N SER A 73 -21.85 5.04 -39.66
CA SER A 73 -22.02 6.40 -40.16
C SER A 73 -21.05 7.38 -39.51
N ILE A 74 -20.58 8.31 -40.33
CA ILE A 74 -19.81 9.46 -39.89
C ILE A 74 -20.59 10.71 -40.25
N SER A 75 -20.70 11.62 -39.32
CA SER A 75 -21.42 12.89 -39.50
C SER A 75 -20.62 14.05 -38.89
N TYR A 76 -20.87 15.23 -39.46
CA TYR A 76 -20.25 16.48 -39.04
C TYR A 76 -21.31 17.51 -38.74
N SER A 77 -21.22 18.17 -37.62
CA SER A 77 -22.14 19.21 -37.18
C SER A 77 -21.34 20.46 -36.75
N ASN A 78 -21.96 21.62 -36.81
CA ASN A 78 -21.47 22.87 -36.23
C ASN A 78 -20.01 23.24 -36.57
N GLY A 79 -19.61 23.19 -37.79
CA GLY A 79 -18.28 23.66 -38.23
C GLY A 79 -17.16 22.61 -38.15
N ALA A 80 -17.46 21.37 -37.81
CA ALA A 80 -16.50 20.27 -37.88
C ALA A 80 -16.11 19.89 -39.34
N SER A 81 -16.28 20.80 -40.29
CA SER A 81 -15.98 20.57 -41.68
C SER A 81 -14.51 20.25 -41.99
N ALA A 82 -13.61 20.70 -41.15
CA ALA A 82 -12.18 20.41 -41.27
C ALA A 82 -11.78 19.02 -40.71
N ALA A 83 -12.62 18.35 -39.92
CA ALA A 83 -12.32 17.05 -39.37
C ALA A 83 -12.27 15.96 -40.48
N THR A 84 -11.25 15.11 -40.46
CA THR A 84 -11.03 14.02 -41.41
C THR A 84 -10.45 12.78 -40.79
N GLY A 85 -10.39 11.68 -41.49
CA GLY A 85 -9.71 10.45 -41.10
C GLY A 85 -10.43 9.67 -39.99
N ASP A 86 -11.77 9.79 -39.96
CA ASP A 86 -12.60 9.05 -38.98
C ASP A 86 -12.90 7.64 -39.46
N VAL A 87 -13.00 6.68 -38.54
CA VAL A 87 -13.20 5.27 -38.84
C VAL A 87 -14.38 4.71 -38.02
N ALA A 88 -15.46 4.33 -38.66
CA ALA A 88 -16.65 3.69 -38.08
C ALA A 88 -16.82 2.28 -38.65
N ILE A 89 -16.60 1.24 -37.84
CA ILE A 89 -16.69 -0.16 -38.27
C ILE A 89 -17.61 -0.95 -37.36
N GLY A 90 -18.68 -1.51 -37.85
CA GLY A 90 -19.66 -2.31 -37.10
C GLY A 90 -21.09 -1.93 -37.42
N ASN A 91 -22.02 -2.81 -37.08
CA ASN A 91 -23.45 -2.53 -37.19
C ASN A 91 -23.84 -1.34 -36.30
N GLY A 92 -24.28 -0.26 -36.91
CA GLY A 92 -24.67 0.95 -36.18
C GLY A 92 -23.53 1.71 -35.55
N ALA A 93 -22.27 1.40 -35.83
CA ALA A 93 -21.13 2.21 -35.41
C ALA A 93 -21.28 3.66 -35.89
N GLY A 94 -20.96 4.65 -35.08
CA GLY A 94 -21.23 6.03 -35.44
C GLY A 94 -20.26 7.06 -34.88
N ILE A 95 -19.89 8.03 -35.70
CA ILE A 95 -19.09 9.17 -35.27
C ILE A 95 -19.84 10.43 -35.60
N ASN A 96 -20.06 11.29 -34.64
CA ASN A 96 -20.60 12.62 -34.82
C ASN A 96 -19.58 13.65 -34.31
N ASN A 97 -18.97 14.35 -35.23
CA ASN A 97 -18.03 15.43 -34.92
C ASN A 97 -18.78 16.77 -34.93
N TYR A 98 -18.88 17.39 -33.79
CA TYR A 98 -19.37 18.75 -33.62
C TYR A 98 -18.27 19.78 -33.91
N VAL A 99 -17.14 19.60 -33.25
CA VAL A 99 -15.91 20.38 -33.46
C VAL A 99 -14.74 19.47 -33.17
N SER A 100 -14.02 19.06 -34.22
CA SER A 100 -12.89 18.12 -34.04
C SER A 100 -11.99 18.18 -35.27
N GLN A 101 -10.71 17.89 -35.07
CA GLN A 101 -9.79 17.70 -36.21
C GLN A 101 -10.01 16.34 -36.92
N GLY A 102 -10.85 15.46 -36.40
CA GLY A 102 -11.04 14.10 -36.88
C GLY A 102 -10.10 13.09 -36.25
N GLY A 103 -9.91 11.93 -36.91
CA GLY A 103 -9.12 10.84 -36.40
C GLY A 103 -9.83 10.03 -35.31
N SER A 104 -11.15 10.14 -35.24
CA SER A 104 -11.96 9.37 -34.28
C SER A 104 -12.18 7.93 -34.79
N ILE A 105 -12.32 6.99 -33.85
CA ILE A 105 -12.48 5.57 -34.13
C ILE A 105 -13.71 5.05 -33.40
N ALA A 106 -14.66 4.46 -34.10
CA ALA A 106 -15.81 3.74 -33.55
C ALA A 106 -15.85 2.33 -34.16
N ILE A 107 -15.49 1.32 -33.37
CA ILE A 107 -15.43 -0.07 -33.83
C ILE A 107 -16.26 -0.98 -32.95
N GLY A 108 -17.26 -1.65 -33.49
CA GLY A 108 -18.17 -2.55 -32.82
C GLY A 108 -19.63 -2.24 -33.08
N LYS A 109 -20.51 -3.12 -32.66
CA LYS A 109 -21.96 -2.89 -32.79
C LYS A 109 -22.33 -1.73 -31.87
N ASN A 110 -23.00 -0.72 -32.44
CA ASN A 110 -23.43 0.50 -31.74
C ASN A 110 -22.29 1.26 -31.03
N ALA A 111 -21.02 1.09 -31.41
CA ALA A 111 -19.96 1.94 -30.93
C ALA A 111 -20.17 3.37 -31.39
N LYS A 112 -20.21 4.34 -30.50
CA LYS A 112 -20.52 5.73 -30.80
C LYS A 112 -19.42 6.68 -30.31
N VAL A 113 -19.09 7.63 -31.11
CA VAL A 113 -18.25 8.78 -30.76
C VAL A 113 -19.07 10.07 -31.01
N GLU A 114 -19.13 10.93 -30.03
CA GLU A 114 -19.67 12.28 -30.16
C GLU A 114 -18.63 13.30 -29.66
N ASN A 115 -17.85 13.85 -30.54
CA ASN A 115 -16.92 14.91 -30.23
C ASN A 115 -17.68 16.24 -30.14
N MET A 116 -17.70 16.80 -28.96
CA MET A 116 -18.39 18.03 -28.65
C MET A 116 -17.49 19.23 -28.90
N GLY A 117 -18.09 20.32 -29.40
CA GLY A 117 -17.45 21.62 -29.44
C GLY A 117 -17.37 22.33 -28.09
N GLY A 118 -16.73 23.48 -28.07
CA GLY A 118 -16.75 24.39 -26.96
C GLY A 118 -18.09 25.12 -26.81
N GLY A 119 -18.42 25.54 -25.62
CA GLY A 119 -19.56 26.44 -25.39
C GLY A 119 -20.93 25.84 -25.66
N GLY A 120 -21.67 26.47 -26.56
CA GLY A 120 -23.07 26.13 -26.83
C GLY A 120 -23.31 24.72 -27.35
N GLU A 121 -22.42 24.20 -28.18
CA GLU A 121 -22.54 22.88 -28.80
C GLU A 121 -22.40 21.78 -27.76
N ALA A 122 -21.52 21.94 -26.79
CA ALA A 122 -21.39 21.01 -25.69
C ALA A 122 -22.68 20.92 -24.88
N SER A 123 -23.27 22.05 -24.60
CA SER A 123 -24.57 22.13 -23.94
C SER A 123 -25.68 21.50 -24.74
N PHE A 124 -25.70 21.73 -26.01
CA PHE A 124 -26.68 21.15 -26.97
C PHE A 124 -26.53 19.63 -27.09
N ALA A 125 -25.31 19.15 -27.25
CA ALA A 125 -25.02 17.71 -27.34
C ALA A 125 -25.45 16.93 -26.08
N LEU A 126 -25.42 17.58 -24.92
CA LEU A 126 -25.96 17.03 -23.68
C LEU A 126 -27.49 17.21 -23.53
N GLY A 127 -28.17 17.77 -24.54
CA GLY A 127 -29.59 18.06 -24.42
C GLY A 127 -29.92 19.20 -23.46
N GLN A 128 -28.97 20.11 -23.26
CA GLN A 128 -29.14 21.28 -22.41
C GLN A 128 -28.92 22.60 -23.15
N THR A 129 -29.89 23.43 -23.02
CA THR A 129 -29.81 24.82 -23.53
C THR A 129 -29.27 25.81 -22.48
N THR A 130 -29.15 25.40 -21.22
CA THR A 130 -28.80 26.28 -20.11
C THR A 130 -27.94 25.59 -19.06
N TYR A 131 -26.80 25.08 -19.44
CA TYR A 131 -25.81 24.66 -18.43
C TYR A 131 -24.97 25.89 -18.07
N SER A 132 -25.33 26.58 -17.00
CA SER A 132 -24.54 27.70 -16.52
C SER A 132 -23.55 27.25 -15.45
N GLY A 133 -22.27 27.47 -15.70
CA GLY A 133 -21.25 27.38 -14.66
C GLY A 133 -20.59 26.03 -14.44
N GLY A 134 -20.58 25.15 -15.39
CA GLY A 134 -19.81 23.90 -15.29
C GLY A 134 -18.67 23.81 -16.28
N PHE A 135 -17.91 22.76 -16.20
CA PHE A 135 -16.78 22.45 -17.07
C PHE A 135 -17.15 22.57 -18.57
N LEU A 136 -18.35 22.21 -18.93
CA LEU A 136 -18.83 22.25 -20.31
C LEU A 136 -19.35 23.61 -20.75
N SER A 137 -19.89 24.44 -19.86
CA SER A 137 -20.43 25.76 -20.22
C SER A 137 -19.35 26.80 -20.38
N SER A 138 -18.29 26.67 -19.65
CA SER A 138 -17.20 27.64 -19.62
C SER A 138 -16.01 27.21 -20.40
N ALA A 139 -16.18 26.30 -21.28
CA ALA A 139 -15.20 25.97 -21.99
C ALA A 139 -14.39 25.01 -22.08
N ARG A 140 -14.82 24.26 -22.00
CA ARG A 140 -13.58 24.13 -22.05
C ARG A 140 -12.96 23.01 -22.70
N ILE A 141 -13.67 22.49 -23.59
CA ILE A 141 -13.19 21.90 -24.82
C ILE A 141 -12.65 23.07 -25.66
N PRO A 142 -11.43 23.03 -26.15
CA PRO A 142 -10.88 24.12 -26.94
C PRO A 142 -11.83 24.54 -28.06
N ALA A 143 -12.08 25.83 -28.18
CA ALA A 143 -12.89 26.35 -29.29
C ALA A 143 -12.19 26.16 -30.66
N ASP A 144 -10.88 26.02 -30.67
CA ASP A 144 -10.09 25.71 -31.84
C ASP A 144 -10.24 24.23 -32.21
N PRO A 145 -10.88 23.89 -33.36
CA PRO A 145 -11.11 22.50 -33.77
C PRO A 145 -9.81 21.68 -33.91
N THR A 146 -8.68 22.33 -34.21
CA THR A 146 -7.40 21.66 -34.38
C THR A 146 -6.85 21.13 -33.07
N LYS A 147 -7.37 21.60 -31.95
CA LYS A 147 -7.00 21.14 -30.57
C LYS A 147 -7.96 20.10 -29.99
N VAL A 148 -9.08 19.86 -30.64
CA VAL A 148 -10.04 18.83 -30.24
C VAL A 148 -9.60 17.49 -30.81
N VAL A 149 -9.03 16.65 -29.96
CA VAL A 149 -8.54 15.33 -30.41
C VAL A 149 -9.67 14.37 -30.74
N GLY A 150 -9.39 13.44 -31.67
CA GLY A 150 -10.29 12.32 -31.96
C GLY A 150 -10.50 11.42 -30.76
N SER A 151 -11.67 10.81 -30.71
CA SER A 151 -12.06 9.90 -29.64
C SER A 151 -12.14 8.47 -30.14
N VAL A 152 -12.02 7.52 -29.24
CA VAL A 152 -11.98 6.09 -29.54
C VAL A 152 -13.12 5.38 -28.80
N ALA A 153 -14.01 4.70 -29.53
CA ALA A 153 -15.02 3.81 -28.98
C ALA A 153 -14.89 2.43 -29.66
N ILE A 154 -14.45 1.42 -28.92
CA ILE A 154 -14.24 0.07 -29.45
C ILE A 154 -14.99 -0.94 -28.60
N GLY A 155 -15.91 -1.67 -29.21
CA GLY A 155 -16.72 -2.73 -28.60
C GLY A 155 -18.22 -2.56 -28.79
N ASP A 156 -18.98 -3.49 -28.25
CA ASP A 156 -20.45 -3.48 -28.34
C ASP A 156 -21.06 -2.41 -27.44
N ASN A 157 -21.90 -1.54 -27.97
CA ASN A 157 -22.56 -0.47 -27.21
C ASN A 157 -21.57 0.38 -26.40
N THR A 158 -20.47 0.81 -26.98
CA THR A 158 -19.54 1.75 -26.37
C THR A 158 -19.82 3.18 -26.77
N PHE A 159 -19.50 4.13 -25.89
CA PHE A 159 -19.72 5.54 -26.16
C PHE A 159 -18.54 6.41 -25.67
N ALA A 160 -17.94 7.15 -26.53
CA ALA A 160 -16.85 8.08 -26.24
C ALA A 160 -17.23 9.52 -26.64
N ARG A 161 -16.95 10.46 -25.75
CA ARG A 161 -16.96 11.91 -26.02
C ARG A 161 -15.55 12.43 -26.26
N THR A 162 -15.45 13.72 -26.49
CA THR A 162 -14.23 14.42 -26.86
C THR A 162 -12.99 13.99 -26.09
N GLY A 163 -11.97 13.54 -26.84
CA GLY A 163 -10.68 13.14 -26.30
C GLY A 163 -10.69 11.85 -25.51
N SER A 164 -11.80 11.11 -25.48
CA SER A 164 -11.92 9.91 -24.65
C SER A 164 -11.61 8.63 -25.42
N THR A 165 -11.10 7.65 -24.69
CA THR A 165 -10.87 6.28 -25.15
C THR A 165 -11.74 5.32 -24.36
N MET A 166 -12.68 4.67 -25.05
CA MET A 166 -13.63 3.72 -24.48
C MET A 166 -13.46 2.38 -25.21
N ILE A 167 -12.98 1.37 -24.50
CA ILE A 167 -12.76 0.03 -25.05
C ILE A 167 -13.45 -1.00 -24.18
N GLY A 168 -14.37 -1.77 -24.74
CA GLY A 168 -15.11 -2.77 -23.99
C GLY A 168 -16.54 -2.94 -24.47
N SER A 169 -17.50 -3.04 -23.57
CA SER A 169 -18.91 -3.13 -23.92
C SER A 169 -19.81 -2.49 -22.87
N HIS A 170 -21.00 -2.02 -23.26
CA HIS A 170 -22.01 -1.49 -22.35
C HIS A 170 -21.53 -0.38 -21.41
N ASN A 171 -20.89 0.65 -21.97
CA ASN A 171 -20.27 1.75 -21.22
C ASN A 171 -21.15 3.03 -21.16
N TYR A 172 -22.47 2.89 -21.16
CA TYR A 172 -23.39 4.04 -21.22
C TYR A 172 -23.94 4.48 -19.87
N LYS A 173 -24.15 3.56 -18.95
CA LYS A 173 -24.83 3.79 -17.68
C LYS A 173 -23.95 3.34 -16.51
N GLY A 174 -24.01 4.02 -15.41
CA GLY A 174 -23.13 3.76 -14.26
C GLY A 174 -23.69 2.78 -13.24
N GLU A 175 -24.33 1.70 -13.67
CA GLU A 175 -24.88 0.68 -12.78
C GLU A 175 -24.25 -0.68 -13.02
N LEU A 176 -24.07 -1.45 -11.98
CA LEU A 176 -23.61 -2.84 -12.09
C LEU A 176 -24.64 -3.67 -12.84
N GLY A 177 -24.17 -4.44 -13.82
CA GLY A 177 -25.04 -5.24 -14.66
C GLY A 177 -25.80 -4.46 -15.73
N ASP A 178 -25.33 -3.26 -16.04
CA ASP A 178 -25.95 -2.43 -17.09
C ASP A 178 -25.90 -3.13 -18.45
N THR A 179 -27.07 -3.39 -19.01
CA THR A 179 -27.26 -3.93 -20.36
C THR A 179 -27.84 -2.87 -21.31
N THR A 180 -27.70 -1.60 -20.97
CA THR A 180 -28.29 -0.50 -21.71
C THR A 180 -27.78 -0.48 -23.15
N VAL A 181 -28.71 -0.44 -24.09
CA VAL A 181 -28.42 -0.31 -25.52
C VAL A 181 -28.27 1.17 -25.88
N ASP A 182 -27.47 1.45 -26.90
CA ASP A 182 -27.30 2.80 -27.41
C ASP A 182 -28.61 3.51 -27.69
N SER A 183 -28.76 4.70 -27.14
CA SER A 183 -29.80 5.64 -27.50
C SER A 183 -29.32 7.08 -27.29
N ALA A 184 -29.92 8.02 -28.04
CA ALA A 184 -29.61 9.44 -27.83
C ALA A 184 -29.94 9.89 -26.38
N SER A 185 -30.93 9.28 -25.73
CA SER A 185 -31.29 9.55 -24.35
C SER A 185 -30.22 9.08 -23.37
N THR A 186 -29.66 7.91 -23.55
CA THR A 186 -28.59 7.41 -22.67
C THR A 186 -27.27 8.14 -22.88
N ARG A 187 -26.93 8.46 -24.13
CA ARG A 187 -25.68 9.19 -24.43
C ARG A 187 -25.64 10.59 -23.85
N LYS A 188 -26.77 11.31 -23.80
CA LYS A 188 -26.78 12.70 -23.27
C LYS A 188 -26.37 12.80 -21.80
N ASP A 189 -26.58 11.75 -21.03
CA ASP A 189 -26.27 11.73 -19.59
C ASP A 189 -24.83 11.30 -19.30
N ALA A 190 -24.09 10.84 -20.31
CA ALA A 190 -22.70 10.41 -20.18
C ALA A 190 -21.73 11.58 -20.40
N LEU A 191 -20.93 11.90 -19.40
CA LEU A 191 -19.93 12.96 -19.40
C LEU A 191 -18.51 12.42 -19.39
N ASN A 192 -18.21 11.53 -20.29
CA ASN A 192 -16.88 10.97 -20.45
C ASN A 192 -16.01 11.83 -21.38
N VAL A 193 -15.48 12.93 -20.86
CA VAL A 193 -14.64 13.89 -21.62
C VAL A 193 -13.19 13.74 -21.19
N TYR A 194 -12.29 13.53 -22.16
CA TYR A 194 -10.87 13.22 -21.90
C TYR A 194 -10.69 12.06 -20.91
N THR A 195 -11.54 11.05 -21.03
CA THR A 195 -11.51 9.87 -20.16
C THR A 195 -10.92 8.67 -20.87
N THR A 196 -10.40 7.74 -20.09
CA THR A 196 -10.01 6.41 -20.58
C THR A 196 -10.81 5.36 -19.82
N THR A 197 -11.61 4.57 -20.52
CA THR A 197 -12.32 3.42 -19.97
C THR A 197 -12.00 2.18 -20.78
N ILE A 198 -11.47 1.16 -20.10
CA ILE A 198 -11.12 -0.12 -20.73
C ILE A 198 -11.77 -1.24 -19.91
N GLY A 199 -12.72 -1.94 -20.53
CA GLY A 199 -13.43 -3.06 -19.93
C GLY A 199 -14.93 -3.05 -20.17
N ALA A 200 -15.58 -4.19 -19.93
CA ALA A 200 -17.02 -4.33 -20.08
C ALA A 200 -17.78 -3.79 -18.87
N ASN A 201 -18.96 -3.24 -19.13
CA ASN A 201 -19.84 -2.68 -18.09
C ASN A 201 -19.14 -1.69 -17.16
N SER A 202 -18.14 -1.01 -17.67
CA SER A 202 -17.40 0.04 -16.93
C SER A 202 -17.83 1.41 -17.42
N PHE A 203 -18.03 2.32 -16.50
CA PHE A 203 -18.56 3.64 -16.79
C PHE A 203 -17.71 4.73 -16.15
N SER A 204 -17.38 5.75 -16.91
CA SER A 204 -16.62 6.91 -16.42
C SER A 204 -17.38 8.20 -16.69
N ASN A 205 -17.82 8.84 -15.62
CA ASN A 205 -18.54 10.10 -15.69
C ASN A 205 -17.78 11.19 -14.93
N GLY A 206 -17.21 12.09 -15.65
CA GLY A 206 -16.33 13.15 -15.17
C GLY A 206 -15.24 13.41 -16.20
N ALA A 207 -14.49 14.49 -16.03
CA ALA A 207 -13.40 14.82 -16.93
C ALA A 207 -12.06 14.22 -16.44
N PHE A 208 -11.22 13.82 -17.38
CA PHE A 208 -9.87 13.26 -17.10
C PHE A 208 -9.88 12.04 -16.18
N THR A 209 -10.94 11.25 -16.22
CA THR A 209 -11.05 10.03 -15.43
C THR A 209 -10.41 8.84 -16.16
N THR A 210 -9.96 7.86 -15.40
CA THR A 210 -9.43 6.60 -15.95
C THR A 210 -10.10 5.43 -15.27
N SER A 211 -10.63 4.49 -16.05
CA SER A 211 -11.20 3.23 -15.53
C SER A 211 -10.67 2.07 -16.35
N THR A 212 -10.01 1.13 -15.71
CA THR A 212 -9.50 -0.09 -16.34
C THR A 212 -10.02 -1.30 -15.58
N GLY A 213 -10.61 -2.26 -16.31
CA GLY A 213 -11.22 -3.46 -15.76
C GLY A 213 -12.72 -3.53 -16.00
N VAL A 214 -13.43 -4.42 -15.31
CA VAL A 214 -14.84 -4.70 -15.58
C VAL A 214 -15.75 -4.28 -14.43
N TYR A 215 -16.97 -3.85 -14.76
CA TYR A 215 -17.96 -3.39 -13.79
C TYR A 215 -17.45 -2.28 -12.86
N ASN A 216 -16.59 -1.40 -13.36
CA ASN A 216 -16.14 -0.22 -12.61
C ASN A 216 -17.04 0.97 -12.92
N ILE A 217 -17.39 1.73 -11.89
CA ILE A 217 -18.30 2.85 -12.01
C ILE A 217 -17.64 4.12 -11.48
N ILE A 218 -17.45 5.11 -12.34
CA ILE A 218 -17.19 6.49 -11.91
C ILE A 218 -18.46 7.27 -12.25
N SER A 219 -19.30 7.51 -11.25
CA SER A 219 -20.58 8.16 -11.46
C SER A 219 -20.80 9.33 -10.50
N SER A 220 -21.50 10.33 -10.97
CA SER A 220 -22.13 11.29 -10.10
C SER A 220 -23.56 10.82 -9.77
N ASP A 221 -24.00 11.13 -8.57
CA ASP A 221 -25.37 10.88 -8.15
C ASP A 221 -26.32 11.76 -8.98
N TYR A 222 -27.15 11.11 -9.83
CA TYR A 222 -28.09 11.79 -10.72
C TYR A 222 -29.48 11.76 -10.11
N ASN A 223 -29.82 12.73 -9.34
CA ASN A 223 -31.22 12.93 -8.98
C ASN A 223 -31.97 13.64 -10.10
N GLY A 224 -32.75 12.90 -10.84
CA GLY A 224 -33.76 13.46 -11.75
C GLY A 224 -33.29 13.74 -13.17
N GLY A 225 -32.41 12.98 -13.74
CA GLY A 225 -32.20 12.91 -15.20
C GLY A 225 -31.56 14.11 -15.85
N ARG A 226 -30.81 14.91 -15.12
CA ARG A 226 -30.05 16.00 -15.71
C ARG A 226 -28.69 16.14 -15.07
N LEU A 227 -27.67 15.74 -15.79
CA LEU A 227 -26.36 16.33 -15.82
C LEU A 227 -25.35 15.89 -14.82
N ALA A 228 -24.50 15.05 -15.32
CA ALA A 228 -23.17 14.98 -14.81
C ALA A 228 -22.57 16.39 -14.70
N ASN A 229 -22.19 16.76 -13.52
CA ASN A 229 -21.33 17.92 -13.34
C ASN A 229 -19.88 17.48 -13.61
N PRO A 230 -19.20 18.02 -14.61
CA PRO A 230 -17.85 17.61 -14.99
C PRO A 230 -16.80 17.92 -13.91
N LEU A 231 -17.12 18.76 -12.95
CA LEU A 231 -16.27 19.01 -11.79
C LEU A 231 -16.34 17.87 -10.76
N LYS A 232 -17.41 17.08 -10.80
CA LYS A 232 -17.49 15.86 -10.01
C LYS A 232 -16.60 14.79 -10.64
N ASN A 233 -15.93 14.02 -9.83
CA ASN A 233 -15.03 12.94 -10.25
C ASN A 233 -13.84 13.38 -11.13
N PHE A 234 -13.56 14.66 -11.21
CA PHE A 234 -12.45 15.15 -12.03
C PHE A 234 -11.13 14.45 -11.66
N GLY A 235 -10.51 13.80 -12.65
CA GLY A 235 -9.25 13.07 -12.45
C GLY A 235 -9.36 11.81 -11.61
N ALA A 236 -10.56 11.27 -11.39
CA ALA A 236 -10.71 10.01 -10.67
C ALA A 236 -10.15 8.82 -11.48
N THR A 237 -9.58 7.86 -10.78
CA THR A 237 -8.94 6.70 -11.42
C THR A 237 -9.40 5.41 -10.75
N ILE A 238 -9.76 4.40 -11.56
CA ILE A 238 -10.03 3.04 -11.12
C ILE A 238 -9.19 2.05 -11.93
N ASN A 239 -8.56 1.11 -11.24
CA ASN A 239 -7.92 -0.05 -11.86
C ASN A 239 -8.34 -1.32 -11.09
N GLY A 240 -9.07 -2.21 -11.75
CA GLY A 240 -9.59 -3.44 -11.14
C GLY A 240 -11.00 -3.78 -11.57
N ALA A 241 -11.79 -4.38 -10.69
CA ALA A 241 -13.15 -4.79 -11.03
C ALA A 241 -14.16 -4.47 -9.91
N LEU A 242 -15.40 -4.20 -10.29
CA LEU A 242 -16.51 -3.99 -9.34
C LEU A 242 -16.27 -2.80 -8.38
N ASN A 243 -15.50 -1.82 -8.79
CA ASN A 243 -15.22 -0.65 -7.97
C ASN A 243 -16.12 0.52 -8.34
N SER A 244 -16.38 1.41 -7.36
CA SER A 244 -17.14 2.63 -7.63
C SER A 244 -16.50 3.89 -7.05
N VAL A 245 -16.54 4.97 -7.82
CA VAL A 245 -16.33 6.35 -7.39
C VAL A 245 -17.63 7.13 -7.61
N GLU A 246 -18.23 7.57 -6.52
CA GLU A 246 -19.55 8.21 -6.53
C GLU A 246 -19.47 9.64 -5.98
N SER A 247 -20.12 10.55 -6.65
CA SER A 247 -20.27 11.94 -6.18
C SER A 247 -21.67 12.16 -5.60
N LYS A 248 -21.74 12.80 -4.47
CA LYS A 248 -23.01 13.08 -3.81
C LYS A 248 -23.84 14.15 -4.54
N THR A 249 -25.15 13.97 -4.59
CA THR A 249 -26.09 15.00 -5.06
C THR A 249 -25.92 16.30 -4.28
N GLY A 250 -25.91 17.44 -5.00
CA GLY A 250 -25.72 18.76 -4.40
C GLY A 250 -24.27 19.10 -4.02
N SER A 251 -23.36 18.17 -4.06
CA SER A 251 -21.93 18.43 -3.88
C SER A 251 -21.23 18.63 -5.22
N TYR A 252 -20.93 19.86 -5.57
CA TYR A 252 -20.26 20.19 -6.83
C TYR A 252 -18.82 19.69 -6.93
N TYR A 253 -18.18 19.38 -5.80
CA TYR A 253 -16.75 19.15 -5.73
C TYR A 253 -16.40 17.82 -5.04
N SER A 254 -17.17 16.80 -5.26
CA SER A 254 -16.85 15.46 -4.74
C SER A 254 -16.38 14.49 -5.84
N GLY A 255 -15.61 13.48 -5.45
CA GLY A 255 -15.01 12.50 -6.36
C GLY A 255 -13.72 12.96 -7.02
N ILE A 256 -13.24 14.18 -6.74
CA ILE A 256 -12.05 14.75 -7.38
C ILE A 256 -10.80 14.01 -6.92
N ALA A 257 -9.98 13.59 -7.89
CA ALA A 257 -8.68 12.96 -7.66
C ALA A 257 -8.72 11.70 -6.77
N ASN A 258 -9.85 11.00 -6.72
CA ASN A 258 -9.93 9.71 -6.06
C ASN A 258 -9.21 8.64 -6.89
N SER A 259 -8.55 7.71 -6.24
CA SER A 259 -7.86 6.62 -6.90
C SER A 259 -8.19 5.29 -6.23
N ILE A 260 -8.62 4.32 -7.02
CA ILE A 260 -8.95 2.97 -6.57
C ILE A 260 -8.16 1.94 -7.37
N VAL A 261 -7.48 1.06 -6.68
CA VAL A 261 -6.84 -0.13 -7.26
C VAL A 261 -7.32 -1.36 -6.50
N GLY A 262 -7.96 -2.31 -7.21
CA GLY A 262 -8.41 -3.55 -6.59
C GLY A 262 -9.83 -3.95 -6.97
N THR A 263 -10.55 -4.60 -6.07
CA THR A 263 -11.86 -5.21 -6.37
C THR A 263 -12.91 -4.84 -5.34
N ALA A 264 -14.11 -4.52 -5.80
CA ALA A 264 -15.28 -4.23 -4.97
C ALA A 264 -15.05 -3.11 -3.94
N ASN A 265 -14.26 -2.11 -4.30
CA ASN A 265 -14.03 -0.94 -3.45
C ASN A 265 -14.97 0.21 -3.85
N ARG A 266 -15.24 1.06 -2.89
CA ARG A 266 -16.15 2.18 -3.08
C ARG A 266 -15.60 3.48 -2.48
N THR A 267 -15.68 4.57 -3.24
CA THR A 267 -15.60 5.92 -2.68
C THR A 267 -16.90 6.67 -2.99
N ALA A 268 -17.49 7.30 -2.00
CA ALA A 268 -18.69 8.13 -2.19
C ALA A 268 -18.56 9.45 -1.44
N ASN A 269 -18.86 10.55 -2.12
CA ASN A 269 -18.75 11.88 -1.55
C ASN A 269 -17.39 12.11 -0.86
N SER A 270 -16.30 11.85 -1.59
CA SER A 270 -14.92 12.02 -1.08
C SER A 270 -14.03 12.66 -2.13
N ASN A 271 -12.95 13.31 -1.70
CA ASN A 271 -11.94 13.94 -2.56
C ASN A 271 -10.53 13.50 -2.16
N GLY A 272 -9.65 13.31 -3.13
CA GLY A 272 -8.26 12.94 -2.91
C GLY A 272 -8.07 11.61 -2.18
N SER A 273 -9.07 10.76 -2.19
CA SER A 273 -9.04 9.49 -1.48
C SER A 273 -8.32 8.41 -2.30
N LEU A 274 -7.63 7.53 -1.61
CA LEU A 274 -6.88 6.43 -2.22
C LEU A 274 -7.32 5.11 -1.60
N ILE A 275 -7.71 4.16 -2.44
CA ILE A 275 -7.98 2.78 -2.05
C ILE A 275 -7.05 1.83 -2.80
N PHE A 276 -6.45 0.91 -2.07
CA PHE A 276 -5.70 -0.20 -2.63
C PHE A 276 -6.08 -1.51 -1.91
N GLY A 277 -6.80 -2.40 -2.60
CA GLY A 277 -7.23 -3.67 -2.01
C GLY A 277 -8.63 -4.11 -2.42
N ALA A 278 -9.38 -4.75 -1.53
CA ALA A 278 -10.68 -5.30 -1.85
C ALA A 278 -11.75 -4.95 -0.78
N GLY A 279 -12.94 -4.61 -1.23
CA GLY A 279 -14.08 -4.38 -0.33
C GLY A 279 -13.93 -3.20 0.61
N ASN A 280 -13.04 -2.25 0.32
CA ASN A 280 -12.88 -1.05 1.14
C ASN A 280 -13.90 0.02 0.75
N GLU A 281 -14.33 0.79 1.72
CA GLU A 281 -15.29 1.88 1.54
C GLU A 281 -14.79 3.18 2.17
N ILE A 282 -14.79 4.28 1.40
CA ILE A 282 -14.53 5.64 1.90
C ILE A 282 -15.71 6.52 1.52
N THR A 283 -16.42 7.02 2.53
CA THR A 283 -17.60 7.85 2.33
C THR A 283 -17.47 9.18 3.08
N ASN A 284 -18.08 10.23 2.55
CA ASN A 284 -18.13 11.56 3.15
C ASN A 284 -16.76 12.14 3.59
N SER A 285 -15.68 11.65 2.96
CA SER A 285 -14.32 12.14 3.17
C SER A 285 -14.04 13.33 2.25
N VAL A 286 -14.69 14.43 2.51
CA VAL A 286 -14.74 15.56 1.60
C VAL A 286 -14.50 16.89 2.31
N THR A 287 -13.56 17.66 1.78
CA THR A 287 -13.51 19.11 1.92
C THR A 287 -13.41 19.73 0.53
N SER A 288 -13.82 20.98 0.40
CA SER A 288 -13.78 21.68 -0.89
C SER A 288 -12.35 21.74 -1.42
N ILE A 289 -12.16 21.32 -2.66
CA ILE A 289 -10.96 21.58 -3.43
C ILE A 289 -11.21 22.87 -4.20
N ASN A 290 -10.89 24.00 -3.59
CA ASN A 290 -11.10 25.32 -4.18
C ASN A 290 -10.16 25.52 -5.37
N ASN A 291 -10.65 26.19 -6.41
CA ASN A 291 -9.91 26.47 -7.64
C ASN A 291 -9.47 25.20 -8.40
N ALA A 292 -10.16 24.08 -8.21
CA ALA A 292 -10.01 22.95 -9.12
C ALA A 292 -10.29 23.42 -10.56
N PRO A 293 -9.62 22.83 -11.57
CA PRO A 293 -9.87 23.22 -12.95
C PRO A 293 -11.36 23.09 -13.30
N THR A 294 -11.91 24.11 -13.89
CA THR A 294 -13.31 24.13 -14.36
C THR A 294 -13.40 23.98 -15.86
N ASP A 295 -12.25 23.89 -16.54
CA ASP A 295 -12.14 23.85 -17.97
C ASP A 295 -11.01 22.91 -18.43
N GLY A 296 -10.98 22.61 -19.72
CA GLY A 296 -9.97 21.75 -20.35
C GLY A 296 -8.56 22.36 -20.37
N GLY A 297 -8.43 23.65 -20.04
CA GLY A 297 -7.17 24.39 -20.12
C GLY A 297 -6.58 24.44 -21.54
N ASN A 298 -5.42 25.06 -21.68
CA ASN A 298 -4.71 25.14 -22.97
C ASN A 298 -3.68 24.01 -23.13
N SER A 299 -3.33 23.33 -22.05
CA SER A 299 -2.38 22.22 -22.11
C SER A 299 -2.53 21.29 -20.91
N ALA A 300 -2.07 20.06 -21.04
CA ALA A 300 -1.99 19.09 -19.94
C ALA A 300 -1.12 19.60 -18.79
N LYS A 301 -0.05 20.33 -19.09
CA LYS A 301 0.82 20.95 -18.09
C LYS A 301 0.04 21.95 -17.24
N GLU A 302 -0.65 22.87 -17.86
CA GLU A 302 -1.46 23.88 -17.17
C GLU A 302 -2.52 23.25 -16.28
N LEU A 303 -3.27 22.28 -16.79
CA LEU A 303 -4.28 21.55 -16.03
C LEU A 303 -3.69 20.80 -14.85
N SER A 304 -2.56 20.12 -15.05
CA SER A 304 -1.90 19.39 -13.97
C SER A 304 -1.37 20.31 -12.86
N GLU A 305 -0.84 21.46 -13.23
CA GLU A 305 -0.37 22.47 -12.28
C GLU A 305 -1.54 23.10 -11.51
N LYS A 306 -2.64 23.44 -12.19
CA LYS A 306 -3.86 23.95 -11.55
C LYS A 306 -4.45 22.93 -10.57
N LEU A 307 -4.63 21.67 -11.00
CA LEU A 307 -5.18 20.62 -10.14
C LEU A 307 -4.26 20.34 -8.95
N ARG A 308 -2.94 20.23 -9.18
CA ARG A 308 -1.96 20.02 -8.12
C ARG A 308 -1.99 21.12 -7.09
N SER A 309 -2.05 22.36 -7.54
CA SER A 309 -2.12 23.53 -6.67
C SER A 309 -3.44 23.58 -5.91
N ALA A 310 -4.56 23.29 -6.55
CA ALA A 310 -5.88 23.25 -5.92
C ALA A 310 -5.95 22.18 -4.82
N VAL A 311 -5.48 20.96 -5.11
CA VAL A 311 -5.41 19.86 -4.13
C VAL A 311 -4.48 20.20 -2.97
N LYS A 312 -3.30 20.75 -3.25
CA LYS A 312 -2.34 21.16 -2.22
C LYS A 312 -2.91 22.25 -1.32
N ASN A 313 -3.46 23.30 -1.89
CA ASN A 313 -4.01 24.44 -1.15
C ASN A 313 -5.29 24.10 -0.37
N SER A 314 -5.95 23.02 -0.75
CA SER A 314 -7.14 22.49 -0.06
C SER A 314 -6.80 21.33 0.92
N ASN A 315 -5.53 21.18 1.30
CA ASN A 315 -5.06 20.08 2.16
C ASN A 315 -5.52 18.70 1.69
N GLY A 316 -5.50 18.47 0.37
CA GLY A 316 -5.88 17.21 -0.23
C GLY A 316 -7.38 16.92 -0.31
N GLY A 317 -8.23 17.84 0.11
CA GLY A 317 -9.69 17.74 -0.10
C GLY A 317 -10.42 16.65 0.68
N GLY A 318 -9.85 16.01 1.62
CA GLY A 318 -10.39 14.84 2.35
C GLY A 318 -9.28 13.84 2.57
N SER A 319 -8.63 13.40 1.49
CA SER A 319 -7.38 12.63 1.49
C SER A 319 -7.36 11.46 2.47
N THR A 320 -8.42 10.67 2.47
CA THR A 320 -8.46 9.43 3.25
C THR A 320 -7.92 8.27 2.41
N MET A 321 -7.16 7.40 3.04
CA MET A 321 -6.54 6.25 2.40
C MET A 321 -7.02 4.96 3.04
N ALA A 322 -7.26 3.92 2.21
CA ALA A 322 -7.58 2.57 2.67
C ALA A 322 -6.71 1.56 1.92
N PHE A 323 -5.88 0.85 2.64
CA PHE A 323 -5.02 -0.22 2.14
C PHE A 323 -5.39 -1.54 2.80
N GLY A 324 -5.71 -2.56 2.00
CA GLY A 324 -6.07 -3.88 2.49
C GLY A 324 -7.52 -4.25 2.14
N SER A 325 -8.23 -4.89 3.04
CA SER A 325 -9.56 -5.41 2.72
C SER A 325 -10.61 -5.05 3.76
N GLY A 326 -11.81 -4.72 3.29
CA GLY A 326 -12.96 -4.48 4.16
C GLY A 326 -12.86 -3.26 5.07
N ASN A 327 -11.91 -2.36 4.84
CA ASN A 327 -11.80 -1.16 5.66
C ASN A 327 -12.92 -0.16 5.32
N LYS A 328 -13.46 0.48 6.35
CA LYS A 328 -14.53 1.46 6.22
C LYS A 328 -14.13 2.81 6.82
N ALA A 329 -14.21 3.85 6.02
CA ALA A 329 -14.02 5.23 6.44
C ALA A 329 -15.28 6.06 6.11
N ASP A 330 -15.83 6.75 7.10
CA ASP A 330 -17.00 7.62 6.90
C ASP A 330 -16.84 8.92 7.69
N TYR A 331 -17.04 10.06 7.03
CA TYR A 331 -16.76 11.38 7.60
C TYR A 331 -15.34 11.48 8.16
N THR A 332 -14.35 11.21 7.31
CA THR A 332 -12.93 11.21 7.69
C THR A 332 -12.15 12.23 6.88
N LEU A 333 -11.10 12.81 7.44
CA LEU A 333 -10.23 13.76 6.75
C LEU A 333 -8.76 13.45 7.03
N ARG A 334 -7.94 13.35 5.98
CA ARG A 334 -6.47 13.16 6.08
C ARG A 334 -6.10 11.97 6.97
N SER A 335 -6.80 10.87 6.76
CA SER A 335 -6.69 9.68 7.59
C SER A 335 -6.29 8.46 6.77
N ALA A 336 -5.79 7.42 7.43
CA ALA A 336 -5.38 6.20 6.79
C ALA A 336 -5.86 4.95 7.54
N LEU A 337 -6.39 3.99 6.81
CA LEU A 337 -6.72 2.66 7.30
C LEU A 337 -5.84 1.65 6.56
N MET A 338 -5.10 0.85 7.30
CA MET A 338 -4.16 -0.13 6.74
C MET A 338 -4.41 -1.49 7.38
N GLY A 339 -4.72 -2.49 6.59
CA GLY A 339 -5.01 -3.84 7.07
C GLY A 339 -6.42 -4.30 6.74
N VAL A 340 -7.09 -4.99 7.65
CA VAL A 340 -8.35 -5.68 7.37
C VAL A 340 -9.45 -5.26 8.34
N ASN A 341 -10.62 -4.96 7.81
CA ASN A 341 -11.84 -4.64 8.56
C ASN A 341 -11.68 -3.49 9.59
N ASN A 342 -10.78 -2.54 9.35
CA ASN A 342 -10.71 -1.36 10.21
C ASN A 342 -11.83 -0.39 9.86
N THR A 343 -12.43 0.21 10.87
CA THR A 343 -13.53 1.17 10.74
C THR A 343 -13.16 2.51 11.37
N LEU A 344 -13.19 3.58 10.59
CA LEU A 344 -13.00 4.95 11.06
C LEU A 344 -14.20 5.79 10.70
N THR A 345 -14.91 6.28 11.69
CA THR A 345 -16.11 7.06 11.48
C THR A 345 -16.05 8.44 12.15
N GLY A 346 -16.86 9.30 11.67
CA GLY A 346 -17.19 10.61 12.25
C GLY A 346 -18.64 10.94 11.97
N SER A 347 -18.94 12.22 11.95
CA SER A 347 -20.23 12.74 11.49
C SER A 347 -20.05 14.12 10.89
N GLN A 348 -21.02 14.63 10.18
CA GLN A 348 -20.99 15.98 9.62
C GLN A 348 -20.68 17.01 10.70
N GLY A 349 -19.61 17.79 10.51
CA GLY A 349 -19.12 18.77 11.48
C GLY A 349 -18.30 18.20 12.64
N LYS A 350 -18.22 16.87 12.76
CA LYS A 350 -17.38 16.16 13.74
C LYS A 350 -16.64 15.01 13.05
N GLU A 351 -15.96 15.34 11.98
CA GLU A 351 -15.19 14.38 11.18
C GLU A 351 -13.99 13.86 11.97
N SER A 352 -13.66 12.58 11.80
CA SER A 352 -12.40 12.04 12.26
C SER A 352 -11.25 12.53 11.38
N LYS A 353 -10.18 13.05 12.01
CA LYS A 353 -9.11 13.77 11.27
C LYS A 353 -7.71 13.31 11.66
N ASN A 354 -6.79 13.28 10.66
CA ASN A 354 -5.37 13.01 10.90
C ASN A 354 -5.17 11.73 11.73
N THR A 355 -5.94 10.69 11.40
CA THR A 355 -6.01 9.44 12.17
C THR A 355 -5.50 8.28 11.34
N MET A 356 -4.72 7.41 11.96
CA MET A 356 -4.21 6.19 11.32
C MET A 356 -4.68 4.96 12.10
N LEU A 357 -5.35 4.04 11.40
CA LEU A 357 -5.68 2.71 11.91
C LEU A 357 -4.85 1.69 11.15
N THR A 358 -4.09 0.87 11.84
CA THR A 358 -3.27 -0.18 11.23
C THR A 358 -3.50 -1.50 11.93
N GLY A 359 -3.81 -2.55 11.18
CA GLY A 359 -3.99 -3.90 11.69
C GLY A 359 -5.35 -4.50 11.37
N PHE A 360 -5.96 -5.17 12.31
CA PHE A 360 -7.18 -5.94 12.10
C PHE A 360 -8.32 -5.47 13.00
N HIS A 361 -9.48 -5.20 12.43
CA HIS A 361 -10.74 -4.95 13.14
C HIS A 361 -10.67 -3.82 14.19
N ASN A 362 -9.86 -2.79 13.92
CA ASN A 362 -9.83 -1.60 14.76
C ASN A 362 -10.99 -0.67 14.42
N THR A 363 -11.61 -0.07 15.42
CA THR A 363 -12.71 0.88 15.25
C THR A 363 -12.36 2.21 15.90
N ALA A 364 -12.57 3.31 15.17
CA ALA A 364 -12.46 4.65 15.77
C ALA A 364 -13.60 5.56 15.29
N ASP A 365 -14.15 6.36 16.19
CA ASP A 365 -15.25 7.30 15.91
C ASP A 365 -15.01 8.67 16.54
N LYS A 366 -15.16 9.71 15.76
CA LYS A 366 -14.99 11.13 16.19
C LYS A 366 -13.65 11.39 16.86
N VAL A 367 -12.59 10.94 16.22
CA VAL A 367 -11.21 11.05 16.71
C VAL A 367 -10.38 12.00 15.89
N SER A 368 -9.32 12.55 16.47
CA SER A 368 -8.37 13.37 15.70
C SER A 368 -6.94 13.25 16.22
N ASN A 369 -5.97 13.33 15.30
CA ASN A 369 -4.54 13.18 15.58
C ASN A 369 -4.26 11.89 16.39
N THR A 370 -4.88 10.80 15.98
CA THR A 370 -4.87 9.54 16.73
C THR A 370 -4.24 8.44 15.87
N THR A 371 -3.39 7.65 16.47
CA THR A 371 -2.78 6.48 15.82
C THR A 371 -3.17 5.21 16.57
N VAL A 372 -3.69 4.24 15.84
CA VAL A 372 -4.08 2.92 16.38
C VAL A 372 -3.36 1.85 15.58
N ILE A 373 -2.59 1.00 16.26
CA ILE A 373 -1.84 -0.10 15.65
C ILE A 373 -2.12 -1.38 16.44
N GLY A 374 -2.60 -2.41 15.78
CA GLY A 374 -2.91 -3.70 16.39
C GLY A 374 -4.28 -4.19 15.97
N SER A 375 -4.93 -4.97 16.81
CA SER A 375 -6.21 -5.62 16.50
C SER A 375 -7.26 -5.36 17.57
N GLU A 376 -8.53 -5.32 17.15
CA GLU A 376 -9.69 -5.25 18.04
C GLU A 376 -9.73 -3.99 18.94
N ASN A 377 -9.01 -2.94 18.56
CA ASN A 377 -9.01 -1.69 19.34
C ASN A 377 -10.24 -0.84 19.01
N THR A 378 -10.73 -0.12 19.99
CA THR A 378 -11.82 0.84 19.85
C THR A 378 -11.42 2.19 20.40
N VAL A 379 -11.55 3.27 19.61
CA VAL A 379 -11.26 4.64 20.08
C VAL A 379 -12.44 5.55 19.73
N THR A 380 -13.04 6.18 20.73
CA THR A 380 -14.20 7.06 20.52
C THR A 380 -14.02 8.41 21.19
N ASN A 381 -14.48 9.47 20.54
CA ASN A 381 -14.48 10.85 21.04
C ASN A 381 -13.13 11.29 21.64
N SER A 382 -12.02 10.89 21.04
CA SER A 382 -10.68 11.04 21.62
C SER A 382 -9.74 11.73 20.65
N LYS A 383 -8.79 12.51 21.17
CA LYS A 383 -7.84 13.29 20.37
C LYS A 383 -6.42 13.09 20.85
N ASN A 384 -5.47 13.26 19.90
CA ASN A 384 -4.03 13.25 20.19
C ASN A 384 -3.59 11.99 20.94
N SER A 385 -4.09 10.84 20.53
CA SER A 385 -3.87 9.58 21.25
C SER A 385 -3.07 8.58 20.41
N LEU A 386 -2.29 7.75 21.07
CA LEU A 386 -1.54 6.64 20.50
C LEU A 386 -1.99 5.34 21.17
N VAL A 387 -2.46 4.39 20.39
CA VAL A 387 -2.86 3.06 20.84
C VAL A 387 -2.09 2.04 20.03
N MET A 388 -1.24 1.26 20.68
CA MET A 388 -0.45 0.19 20.07
C MET A 388 -0.63 -1.10 20.88
N GLY A 389 -1.22 -2.10 20.26
CA GLY A 389 -1.55 -3.40 20.89
C GLY A 389 -2.96 -3.82 20.54
N ASP A 390 -3.49 -4.78 21.23
CA ASP A 390 -4.79 -5.38 20.94
C ASP A 390 -5.77 -5.21 22.08
N ASN A 391 -7.08 -5.22 21.77
CA ASN A 391 -8.19 -5.17 22.73
C ASN A 391 -8.23 -3.90 23.62
N ARG A 392 -7.65 -2.79 23.14
CA ARG A 392 -7.71 -1.51 23.84
C ARG A 392 -8.99 -0.73 23.47
N GLU A 393 -9.62 -0.17 24.48
CA GLU A 393 -10.70 0.78 24.29
C GLU A 393 -10.33 2.14 24.90
N VAL A 394 -10.39 3.20 24.08
CA VAL A 394 -10.22 4.59 24.52
C VAL A 394 -11.53 5.32 24.27
N LYS A 395 -12.13 5.85 25.31
CA LYS A 395 -13.43 6.48 25.23
C LYS A 395 -13.43 7.82 25.96
N ASP A 396 -13.80 8.89 25.26
CA ASP A 396 -13.88 10.22 25.82
C ASP A 396 -12.56 10.70 26.49
N ALA A 397 -11.40 10.22 25.98
CA ALA A 397 -10.08 10.43 26.57
C ALA A 397 -9.10 11.02 25.55
N ASN A 398 -8.55 12.17 25.86
CA ASN A 398 -7.58 12.87 25.02
C ASN A 398 -6.15 12.62 25.50
N HIS A 399 -5.18 12.67 24.58
CA HIS A 399 -3.75 12.54 24.88
C HIS A 399 -3.40 11.19 25.56
N ALA A 400 -4.13 10.15 25.23
CA ALA A 400 -3.84 8.80 25.74
C ALA A 400 -2.67 8.17 24.97
N VAL A 401 -1.74 7.58 25.68
CA VAL A 401 -0.64 6.77 25.12
C VAL A 401 -0.73 5.37 25.71
N LEU A 402 -1.24 4.44 24.91
CA LEU A 402 -1.44 3.04 25.30
C LEU A 402 -0.56 2.14 24.42
N ILE A 403 0.38 1.45 25.01
CA ILE A 403 1.31 0.57 24.33
C ILE A 403 1.31 -0.80 25.00
N GLY A 404 0.89 -1.82 24.29
CA GLY A 404 0.74 -3.20 24.72
C GLY A 404 -0.69 -3.69 24.68
N SER A 405 -0.86 -4.96 24.39
CA SER A 405 -2.17 -5.63 24.28
C SER A 405 -2.80 -5.92 25.64
N THR A 406 -4.10 -6.18 25.61
CA THR A 406 -4.85 -6.72 26.75
C THR A 406 -5.56 -8.01 26.37
N ASP A 407 -5.71 -8.96 27.32
CA ASP A 407 -6.39 -10.24 27.06
C ASP A 407 -7.87 -10.07 26.77
N SER A 408 -8.46 -9.03 27.32
CA SER A 408 -9.85 -8.65 27.08
C SER A 408 -9.96 -7.15 26.86
N LYS A 409 -11.06 -6.72 26.26
CA LYS A 409 -11.29 -5.29 25.99
C LYS A 409 -11.16 -4.46 27.28
N THR A 410 -10.14 -3.60 27.33
CA THR A 410 -9.84 -2.76 28.48
C THR A 410 -10.05 -1.29 28.15
N THR A 411 -10.96 -0.65 28.89
CA THR A 411 -11.36 0.73 28.66
C THR A 411 -10.49 1.72 29.44
N THR A 412 -10.03 2.76 28.74
CA THR A 412 -9.40 3.95 29.29
C THR A 412 -10.27 5.16 28.94
N SER A 413 -10.84 5.81 29.99
CA SER A 413 -11.78 6.96 29.80
C SER A 413 -11.29 8.25 30.48
N VAL A 414 -9.99 8.41 30.63
CA VAL A 414 -9.38 9.57 31.31
C VAL A 414 -8.34 10.23 30.40
N ASN A 415 -8.27 11.56 30.44
CA ASN A 415 -7.32 12.31 29.64
C ASN A 415 -5.88 12.08 30.15
N ASN A 416 -4.91 12.29 29.25
CA ASN A 416 -3.49 12.25 29.56
C ASN A 416 -3.03 10.90 30.15
N ALA A 417 -3.74 9.82 29.86
CA ALA A 417 -3.40 8.49 30.30
C ALA A 417 -2.15 7.95 29.59
N VAL A 418 -1.23 7.37 30.34
CA VAL A 418 -0.08 6.64 29.77
C VAL A 418 -0.09 5.21 30.33
N ALA A 419 -0.26 4.22 29.44
CA ALA A 419 -0.23 2.80 29.78
C ALA A 419 0.76 2.08 28.88
N VAL A 420 1.81 1.52 29.44
CA VAL A 420 2.84 0.79 28.70
C VAL A 420 3.04 -0.59 29.30
N GLY A 421 2.65 -1.62 28.57
CA GLY A 421 2.74 -3.02 28.98
C GLY A 421 1.45 -3.79 28.71
N HIS A 422 1.57 -5.11 28.82
CA HIS A 422 0.43 -6.03 28.68
C HIS A 422 -0.55 -5.86 29.86
N ASN A 423 -1.85 -5.87 29.60
CA ASN A 423 -2.91 -5.73 30.60
C ASN A 423 -2.81 -4.49 31.50
N THR A 424 -2.14 -3.43 31.02
CA THR A 424 -2.09 -2.15 31.75
C THR A 424 -3.39 -1.37 31.65
N ASN A 425 -3.76 -0.65 32.70
CA ASN A 425 -4.91 0.27 32.65
C ASN A 425 -4.64 1.55 33.49
N VAL A 426 -5.31 2.63 33.07
CA VAL A 426 -5.26 3.93 33.73
C VAL A 426 -6.70 4.40 33.97
N THR A 427 -7.07 4.62 35.21
CA THR A 427 -8.44 5.03 35.60
C THR A 427 -8.52 6.46 36.15
N VAL A 428 -7.38 7.14 36.24
CA VAL A 428 -7.27 8.52 36.74
C VAL A 428 -6.61 9.43 35.71
N GLU A 429 -7.10 10.65 35.57
CA GLU A 429 -6.53 11.61 34.62
C GLU A 429 -5.05 11.85 34.85
N GLY A 430 -4.24 11.80 33.80
CA GLY A 430 -2.79 11.99 33.87
C GLY A 430 -2.05 10.87 34.57
N GLY A 431 -2.69 9.74 34.85
CA GLY A 431 -2.05 8.57 35.45
C GLY A 431 -1.09 7.87 34.48
N VAL A 432 -0.06 7.23 34.99
CA VAL A 432 0.93 6.47 34.21
C VAL A 432 1.02 5.04 34.76
N ALA A 433 0.75 4.05 33.93
CA ALA A 433 0.90 2.63 34.24
C ALA A 433 2.05 2.04 33.42
N LEU A 434 3.09 1.56 34.05
CA LEU A 434 4.29 1.01 33.41
C LEU A 434 4.51 -0.45 33.80
N GLY A 435 4.67 -1.29 32.83
CA GLY A 435 4.90 -2.72 32.99
C GLY A 435 3.61 -3.53 32.95
N SER A 436 3.74 -4.80 32.60
CA SER A 436 2.60 -5.74 32.49
C SER A 436 1.68 -5.69 33.72
N GLU A 437 0.37 -5.66 33.45
CA GLU A 437 -0.67 -5.70 34.48
C GLU A 437 -0.69 -4.51 35.48
N SER A 438 0.11 -3.47 35.21
CA SER A 438 0.13 -2.27 36.06
C SER A 438 -1.17 -1.47 35.89
N LYS A 439 -1.69 -0.95 37.03
CA LYS A 439 -2.87 -0.09 37.05
C LYS A 439 -2.56 1.25 37.73
N ALA A 440 -2.85 2.35 37.06
CA ALA A 440 -2.74 3.69 37.63
C ALA A 440 -4.12 4.14 38.12
N THR A 441 -4.31 4.10 39.42
CA THR A 441 -5.58 4.39 40.11
C THR A 441 -5.49 5.55 41.10
N VAL A 442 -4.28 6.06 41.34
CA VAL A 442 -4.06 7.13 42.31
C VAL A 442 -4.06 8.48 41.63
N ALA A 443 -5.08 9.27 41.93
CA ALA A 443 -5.27 10.59 41.32
C ALA A 443 -4.33 11.67 41.94
N ALA A 444 -4.22 12.77 41.24
CA ALA A 444 -3.63 14.00 41.78
C ALA A 444 -4.31 14.40 43.08
N GLY A 445 -3.57 15.04 43.95
CA GLY A 445 -4.07 15.44 45.27
C GLY A 445 -3.91 14.38 46.39
N SER A 446 -3.40 13.21 46.05
CA SER A 446 -3.08 12.18 47.04
C SER A 446 -1.98 12.66 47.98
N VAL A 447 -2.20 12.52 49.27
CA VAL A 447 -1.30 12.97 50.31
C VAL A 447 -0.40 11.81 50.74
N GLY A 448 0.88 12.09 50.92
CA GLY A 448 1.87 11.10 51.36
C GLY A 448 1.70 10.71 52.83
N TYR A 449 2.24 9.55 53.15
CA TYR A 449 2.31 9.10 54.55
C TYR A 449 3.42 9.83 55.32
N ASP A 450 3.09 10.41 56.44
CA ASP A 450 4.05 11.07 57.37
C ASP A 450 4.45 10.09 58.48
N PRO A 451 5.68 9.60 58.49
CA PRO A 451 6.13 8.66 59.47
C PRO A 451 6.24 9.27 60.90
N SER A 452 6.29 10.60 61.01
CA SER A 452 6.35 11.29 62.31
C SER A 452 5.00 11.28 63.02
N THR A 453 3.90 11.41 62.30
CA THR A 453 2.53 11.36 62.81
C THR A 453 1.89 9.99 62.70
N LYS A 454 2.52 9.07 61.96
CA LYS A 454 2.00 7.73 61.60
C LYS A 454 0.64 7.78 60.89
N ALA A 455 0.41 8.84 60.13
CA ALA A 455 -0.83 9.13 59.38
C ALA A 455 -0.50 9.80 58.03
N GLN A 456 -1.51 10.12 57.27
CA GLN A 456 -1.34 10.98 56.11
C GLN A 456 -0.91 12.37 56.54
N SER A 457 0.02 12.98 55.81
CA SER A 457 0.53 14.31 56.08
C SER A 457 -0.57 15.36 56.03
N THR A 458 -0.52 16.35 56.89
CA THR A 458 -1.39 17.55 56.82
C THR A 458 -0.80 18.65 55.95
N ASN A 459 0.43 18.48 55.46
CA ASN A 459 1.06 19.46 54.57
C ASN A 459 0.42 19.43 53.18
N THR A 460 0.28 20.61 52.60
CA THR A 460 -0.38 20.79 51.28
C THR A 460 0.57 21.16 50.16
N ASP A 461 1.87 21.31 50.47
CA ASP A 461 2.91 21.57 49.49
C ASP A 461 3.18 20.36 48.59
N SER A 462 3.86 20.60 47.48
CA SER A 462 4.12 19.57 46.47
C SER A 462 5.05 18.42 46.89
N THR A 463 5.71 18.54 48.07
CA THR A 463 6.55 17.52 48.62
C THR A 463 5.71 16.40 49.25
N TRP A 464 4.60 16.80 49.85
CA TRP A 464 3.72 15.88 50.62
C TRP A 464 2.42 15.56 49.88
N LYS A 465 2.01 16.40 48.92
CA LYS A 465 0.78 16.20 48.17
C LYS A 465 1.08 16.16 46.67
N ALA A 466 0.74 15.05 46.07
CA ALA A 466 0.97 14.84 44.64
C ALA A 466 0.19 15.87 43.80
N THR A 467 0.87 16.65 42.95
CA THR A 467 0.25 17.64 42.06
C THR A 467 -0.28 17.02 40.77
N LYS A 468 0.15 15.82 40.40
CA LYS A 468 -0.28 15.00 39.30
C LYS A 468 -0.60 13.59 39.74
N SER A 469 -1.32 12.86 38.90
CA SER A 469 -1.61 11.46 39.20
C SER A 469 -0.36 10.61 39.19
N ALA A 470 -0.41 9.48 39.91
CA ALA A 470 0.75 8.65 40.14
C ALA A 470 1.26 7.90 38.92
N VAL A 471 2.54 7.58 38.92
CA VAL A 471 3.15 6.54 38.10
C VAL A 471 3.05 5.21 38.83
N SER A 472 2.31 4.26 38.27
CA SER A 472 2.19 2.91 38.85
C SER A 472 3.03 1.92 38.04
N VAL A 473 3.78 1.11 38.74
CA VAL A 473 4.57 -0.01 38.18
C VAL A 473 3.98 -1.37 38.56
N GLY A 474 2.76 -1.41 39.10
CA GLY A 474 2.05 -2.61 39.49
C GLY A 474 0.57 -2.40 39.74
N ASP A 475 -0.06 -3.34 40.39
CA ASP A 475 -1.45 -3.30 40.90
C ASP A 475 -1.50 -3.90 42.32
N ALA A 476 -1.46 -3.02 43.30
CA ALA A 476 -1.43 -3.45 44.71
C ALA A 476 -2.68 -4.25 45.10
N ASN A 477 -3.84 -3.99 44.46
CA ASN A 477 -5.08 -4.72 44.77
C ASN A 477 -5.02 -6.17 44.29
N ASN A 478 -4.17 -6.47 43.32
CA ASN A 478 -3.95 -7.81 42.79
C ASN A 478 -2.57 -8.38 43.18
N ASN A 479 -1.91 -7.80 44.19
CA ASN A 479 -0.57 -8.19 44.66
C ASN A 479 0.52 -8.15 43.59
N ILE A 480 0.40 -7.25 42.61
CA ILE A 480 1.40 -7.05 41.57
C ILE A 480 2.29 -5.88 41.96
N THR A 481 3.55 -6.17 42.29
CA THR A 481 4.55 -5.16 42.66
C THR A 481 5.83 -5.33 41.88
N ARG A 482 6.60 -4.25 41.74
CA ARG A 482 7.90 -4.25 41.03
C ARG A 482 8.92 -3.46 41.84
N GLN A 483 10.16 -3.90 41.76
CA GLN A 483 11.29 -3.08 42.19
C GLN A 483 11.64 -2.07 41.12
N ILE A 484 11.95 -0.84 41.53
CA ILE A 484 12.60 0.14 40.68
C ILE A 484 14.10 0.04 40.97
N THR A 485 14.86 -0.56 40.06
CA THR A 485 16.30 -0.79 40.18
C THR A 485 17.12 0.33 39.57
N SER A 486 18.41 0.42 39.97
CA SER A 486 19.37 1.41 39.41
C SER A 486 18.98 2.86 39.67
N VAL A 487 18.23 3.12 40.75
CA VAL A 487 17.88 4.47 41.14
C VAL A 487 19.09 5.12 41.83
N ALA A 488 19.55 6.24 41.30
CA ALA A 488 20.58 7.07 41.91
C ALA A 488 20.07 7.67 43.27
N ALA A 489 20.96 8.09 44.14
CA ALA A 489 20.55 8.80 45.36
C ALA A 489 19.86 10.13 44.99
N GLY A 490 18.70 10.36 45.58
CA GLY A 490 17.95 11.60 45.48
C GLY A 490 18.72 12.78 46.04
N THR A 491 18.54 13.96 45.42
CA THR A 491 19.18 15.23 45.80
C THR A 491 18.19 16.24 46.35
N LYS A 492 16.89 16.10 46.01
CA LYS A 492 15.80 16.97 46.42
C LYS A 492 14.73 16.17 47.19
N ASP A 493 13.96 16.84 47.99
CA ASP A 493 12.90 16.21 48.81
C ASP A 493 11.82 15.49 47.97
N THR A 494 11.72 15.81 46.69
CA THR A 494 10.79 15.18 45.73
C THR A 494 11.41 14.01 44.99
N ASP A 495 12.70 13.72 45.14
CA ASP A 495 13.38 12.63 44.45
C ASP A 495 13.14 11.27 45.14
N ALA A 496 13.26 10.19 44.39
CA ALA A 496 13.17 8.87 44.92
C ALA A 496 14.40 8.57 45.80
N VAL A 497 14.15 7.94 46.95
CA VAL A 497 15.19 7.47 47.86
C VAL A 497 15.63 6.06 47.49
N ASN A 498 16.94 5.82 47.42
CA ASN A 498 17.48 4.48 47.19
C ASN A 498 17.86 3.78 48.53
N VAL A 499 18.05 2.46 48.45
CA VAL A 499 18.38 1.64 49.64
C VAL A 499 19.69 2.07 50.30
N ALA A 500 20.65 2.64 49.59
CA ALA A 500 21.91 3.11 50.18
C ALA A 500 21.71 4.31 51.08
N GLN A 501 20.84 5.25 50.71
CA GLN A 501 20.46 6.39 51.55
C GLN A 501 19.73 5.91 52.80
N LEU A 502 18.80 4.96 52.69
CA LEU A 502 18.06 4.38 53.79
C LEU A 502 19.00 3.61 54.75
N LYS A 503 19.95 2.84 54.22
CA LYS A 503 20.99 2.15 55.06
C LYS A 503 21.87 3.15 55.81
N LYS A 504 22.22 4.29 55.17
CA LYS A 504 22.96 5.35 55.90
C LYS A 504 22.14 5.95 57.02
N LEU A 505 20.85 6.23 56.77
CA LEU A 505 19.95 6.72 57.82
C LEU A 505 19.82 5.70 58.96
N GLN A 506 19.62 4.41 58.63
CA GLN A 506 19.58 3.33 59.63
C GLN A 506 20.86 3.27 60.46
N ASN A 507 22.01 3.40 59.83
CA ASN A 507 23.30 3.44 60.55
C ASN A 507 23.40 4.67 61.46
N GLN A 508 22.92 5.82 61.05
CA GLN A 508 22.84 7.01 61.90
C GLN A 508 21.89 6.84 63.10
N VAL A 509 20.71 6.28 62.86
CA VAL A 509 19.72 5.98 63.90
C VAL A 509 20.29 4.98 64.91
N ASN A 510 20.95 3.93 64.43
CA ASN A 510 21.59 2.92 65.27
C ASN A 510 22.77 3.51 66.08
N ALA A 511 23.55 4.41 65.48
CA ALA A 511 24.64 5.11 66.13
C ALA A 511 24.15 6.09 67.23
N ASN A 512 23.00 6.70 67.03
CA ASN A 512 22.40 7.64 68.00
C ASN A 512 21.71 6.92 69.17
N GLY A 513 21.39 5.59 69.00
CA GLY A 513 20.70 4.79 70.08
C GLY A 513 21.56 4.40 71.29
N SER A 514 22.84 4.53 71.19
CA SER A 514 23.73 4.34 72.39
C SER A 514 24.89 5.33 72.32
N THR A 515 24.63 6.52 72.87
CA THR A 515 25.67 7.55 72.91
C THR A 515 26.63 7.23 74.11
N THR A 516 27.61 6.43 73.82
CA THR A 516 28.84 6.45 74.65
C THR A 516 29.85 7.33 73.91
N VAL A 517 30.09 8.46 74.45
CA VAL A 517 31.17 9.32 73.89
C VAL A 517 32.44 8.99 74.68
N SER A 518 33.28 8.17 74.08
CA SER A 518 34.65 7.93 74.59
C SER A 518 35.63 8.76 73.79
N ALA A 519 36.57 9.36 74.52
CA ALA A 519 37.66 10.10 73.92
C ALA A 519 38.52 9.12 73.08
N GLY A 520 38.48 9.24 71.72
CA GLY A 520 39.45 8.58 70.86
C GLY A 520 40.75 9.38 70.76
N LYS A 521 41.75 8.80 70.14
CA LYS A 521 42.98 9.49 69.83
C LYS A 521 42.70 10.83 69.16
N HIS A 522 43.19 11.93 69.69
CA HIS A 522 43.02 13.28 69.18
C HIS A 522 41.64 13.96 69.41
N ILE A 523 40.87 13.39 70.31
CA ILE A 523 39.59 13.97 70.75
C ILE A 523 39.64 14.16 72.27
N ASN A 524 39.22 15.34 72.73
CA ASN A 524 38.96 15.64 74.09
C ASN A 524 37.45 15.65 74.35
N VAL A 525 37.01 14.79 75.22
CA VAL A 525 35.63 14.76 75.63
C VAL A 525 35.54 15.24 77.06
N THR A 526 34.89 16.38 77.24
CA THR A 526 34.50 16.84 78.55
C THR A 526 33.01 16.56 78.78
N THR A 527 32.69 15.85 79.79
CA THR A 527 31.30 15.50 80.12
C THR A 527 30.81 16.42 81.25
N THR A 528 29.77 17.17 80.93
CA THR A 528 29.04 17.91 82.02
C THR A 528 27.68 17.25 82.18
N THR A 529 27.34 16.85 83.35
CA THR A 529 26.08 16.23 83.69
C THR A 529 25.18 17.25 84.37
N ASN A 530 24.04 17.55 83.74
CA ASN A 530 23.06 18.43 84.32
C ASN A 530 21.70 17.69 84.32
N GLY A 531 21.43 17.15 85.50
CA GLY A 531 20.31 16.23 85.72
C GLY A 531 20.44 14.91 84.96
N THR A 532 19.44 14.62 84.12
CA THR A 532 19.42 13.38 83.29
C THR A 532 20.06 13.61 81.92
N THR A 533 20.49 14.81 81.63
CA THR A 533 21.12 15.13 80.35
C THR A 533 22.63 15.15 80.44
N LYS A 534 23.31 14.30 79.68
CA LYS A 534 24.76 14.36 79.52
C LYS A 534 25.11 15.24 78.34
N ASP A 535 25.79 16.35 78.64
CA ASP A 535 26.35 17.18 77.60
C ASP A 535 27.83 16.79 77.44
N TYR A 536 28.15 16.31 76.26
CA TYR A 536 29.47 15.91 75.88
C TYR A 536 30.11 17.01 75.04
N LYS A 537 30.94 17.83 75.66
CA LYS A 537 31.69 18.77 74.88
C LYS A 537 32.92 18.05 74.27
N VAL A 538 32.84 17.86 72.97
CA VAL A 538 33.90 17.19 72.23
C VAL A 538 34.70 18.25 71.47
N SER A 539 36.01 18.30 71.75
CA SER A 539 36.90 19.19 70.97
C SER A 539 37.99 18.38 70.25
N LEU A 540 38.36 18.81 69.08
CA LEU A 540 39.47 18.21 68.33
C LEU A 540 40.77 18.65 68.95
N SER A 541 41.79 17.77 68.89
CA SER A 541 43.18 18.13 69.17
C SER A 541 43.78 18.92 67.97
N ASP A 542 44.86 19.65 68.26
CA ASP A 542 45.48 20.52 67.21
C ASP A 542 45.98 19.75 65.98
N ASP A 543 46.41 18.48 66.17
CA ASP A 543 46.86 17.63 65.06
C ASP A 543 45.71 17.28 64.11
N ILE A 544 44.49 17.11 64.57
CA ILE A 544 43.32 16.85 63.79
C ILE A 544 42.86 18.13 63.08
N THR A 545 42.98 19.28 63.73
CA THR A 545 42.65 20.55 63.07
C THR A 545 43.54 20.79 61.84
N ASN A 546 44.83 20.41 62.01
CA ASN A 546 45.76 20.45 60.87
C ASN A 546 45.40 19.42 59.75
N GLN A 547 44.97 18.22 60.11
CA GLN A 547 44.52 17.23 59.13
C GLN A 547 43.26 17.67 58.41
N ILE A 548 42.30 18.29 59.11
CA ILE A 548 41.11 18.86 58.48
C ILE A 548 41.49 19.96 57.49
N THR A 549 42.42 20.80 57.83
CA THR A 549 42.94 21.85 56.98
C THR A 549 43.54 21.23 55.67
N ASN A 550 44.32 20.16 55.81
CA ASN A 550 44.91 19.46 54.69
C ASN A 550 43.81 18.77 53.86
N ASN A 551 42.79 18.15 54.48
CA ASN A 551 41.67 17.56 53.78
C ASN A 551 40.81 18.60 53.03
N THR A 552 40.63 19.80 53.64
CA THR A 552 40.00 20.92 53.00
C THR A 552 40.70 21.34 51.69
N THR A 553 42.06 21.37 51.76
CA THR A 553 42.90 21.65 50.58
C THR A 553 42.69 20.57 49.51
N ASN A 554 42.68 19.29 49.91
CA ASN A 554 42.43 18.20 48.97
C ASN A 554 41.01 18.24 48.36
N ILE A 555 39.97 18.58 49.15
CA ILE A 555 38.60 18.79 48.67
C ILE A 555 38.55 19.92 47.64
N ASN A 556 39.27 21.04 47.88
CA ASN A 556 39.31 22.12 46.91
C ASN A 556 39.96 21.72 45.58
N ASN A 557 40.99 20.85 45.67
CA ASN A 557 41.62 20.28 44.46
C ASN A 557 40.64 19.40 43.68
N ILE A 558 39.90 18.50 44.42
CA ILE A 558 38.85 17.65 43.83
C ILE A 558 37.71 18.49 43.20
N GLN A 559 37.32 19.61 43.80
CA GLN A 559 36.34 20.52 43.25
C GLN A 559 36.85 21.16 41.92
N GLY A 560 38.16 21.44 41.87
CA GLY A 560 38.82 21.87 40.62
C GLY A 560 38.69 20.80 39.54
N ASP A 561 39.02 19.56 39.89
CA ASP A 561 38.93 18.43 38.94
C ASP A 561 37.46 18.19 38.47
N VAL A 562 36.51 18.27 39.38
CA VAL A 562 35.07 18.16 39.04
C VAL A 562 34.61 19.26 38.08
N THR A 563 35.18 20.47 38.26
CA THR A 563 34.92 21.58 37.34
C THR A 563 35.47 21.30 35.95
N ASN A 564 36.67 20.74 35.87
CA ASN A 564 37.29 20.33 34.61
C ASN A 564 36.50 19.19 33.94
N ILE A 565 36.01 18.21 34.72
CA ILE A 565 35.17 17.15 34.22
C ILE A 565 33.84 17.73 33.66
N LYS A 566 33.20 18.66 34.38
CA LYS A 566 31.99 19.36 33.85
C LYS A 566 32.26 20.03 32.50
N LYS A 567 33.41 20.70 32.34
CA LYS A 567 33.79 21.35 31.09
C LYS A 567 33.93 20.30 29.95
N ASN A 568 34.57 19.17 30.28
CA ASN A 568 34.76 18.09 29.31
C ASN A 568 33.40 17.45 28.91
N VAL A 569 32.48 17.28 29.86
CA VAL A 569 31.12 16.80 29.57
C VAL A 569 30.35 17.75 28.64
N THR A 570 30.52 19.07 28.85
CA THR A 570 29.92 20.07 27.96
C THR A 570 30.48 19.99 26.53
N ASN A 571 31.79 19.76 26.42
CA ASN A 571 32.41 19.58 25.10
C ASN A 571 31.88 18.31 24.42
N ILE A 572 31.78 17.18 25.15
CA ILE A 572 31.22 15.93 24.64
C ILE A 572 29.76 16.11 24.20
N GLN A 573 28.98 16.90 24.92
CA GLN A 573 27.60 17.25 24.50
C GLN A 573 27.57 18.02 23.18
N GLY A 574 28.55 18.91 22.97
CA GLY A 574 28.73 19.60 21.70
C GLY A 574 29.04 18.62 20.56
N ASP A 575 29.96 17.68 20.82
CA ASP A 575 30.34 16.65 19.83
C ASP A 575 29.18 15.74 19.49
N ILE A 576 28.36 15.34 20.48
CA ILE A 576 27.13 14.55 20.27
C ILE A 576 26.13 15.31 19.40
N THR A 577 26.06 16.64 19.57
CA THR A 577 25.17 17.48 18.75
C THR A 577 25.63 17.50 17.30
N ASN A 578 26.96 17.61 17.09
CA ASN A 578 27.54 17.57 15.75
C ASN A 578 27.30 16.20 15.09
N ILE A 579 27.52 15.10 15.83
CA ILE A 579 27.25 13.74 15.37
C ILE A 579 25.77 13.56 14.99
N LYS A 580 24.85 14.09 15.79
CA LYS A 580 23.41 14.09 15.45
C LYS A 580 23.13 14.81 14.12
N GLN A 581 23.80 15.94 13.90
CA GLN A 581 23.67 16.68 12.65
C GLN A 581 24.18 15.86 11.46
N ASP A 582 25.32 15.19 11.63
CA ASP A 582 25.92 14.35 10.59
C ASP A 582 25.06 13.12 10.29
N VAL A 583 24.51 12.49 11.32
CA VAL A 583 23.55 11.37 11.17
C VAL A 583 22.29 11.82 10.43
N THR A 584 21.79 13.03 10.74
CA THR A 584 20.64 13.60 10.02
C THR A 584 20.94 13.86 8.55
N ASN A 585 22.14 14.39 8.27
CA ASN A 585 22.58 14.63 6.90
C ASN A 585 22.79 13.32 6.13
N MET A 586 23.33 12.30 6.80
CA MET A 586 23.48 10.95 6.24
C MET A 586 22.11 10.32 5.96
N GLY A 587 21.15 10.50 6.87
CA GLY A 587 19.78 10.07 6.66
C GLY A 587 19.13 10.68 5.40
N ARG A 588 19.35 12.00 5.19
CA ARG A 588 18.86 12.67 3.97
C ARG A 588 19.55 12.15 2.69
N ASN A 589 20.85 11.85 2.79
CA ASN A 589 21.58 11.30 1.66
C ASN A 589 21.15 9.87 1.34
N VAL A 590 20.91 9.05 2.38
CA VAL A 590 20.37 7.70 2.23
C VAL A 590 18.96 7.74 1.61
N ALA A 591 18.09 8.63 2.10
CA ALA A 591 16.75 8.78 1.54
C ALA A 591 16.75 9.22 0.07
N ARG A 592 17.75 10.04 -0.32
CA ARG A 592 17.90 10.44 -1.72
C ARG A 592 18.44 9.31 -2.59
N LEU A 593 19.38 8.51 -2.03
CA LEU A 593 19.88 7.32 -2.69
C LEU A 593 18.80 6.25 -2.83
N ASP A 594 18.01 6.06 -1.77
CA ASP A 594 16.87 5.14 -1.75
C ASP A 594 15.87 5.46 -2.88
N LYS A 595 15.47 6.74 -2.98
CA LYS A 595 14.60 7.18 -4.08
C LYS A 595 15.20 6.94 -5.46
N LYS A 596 16.52 7.11 -5.58
CA LYS A 596 17.19 6.86 -6.86
C LYS A 596 17.23 5.36 -7.17
N VAL A 597 17.54 4.55 -6.16
CA VAL A 597 17.51 3.09 -6.27
C VAL A 597 16.09 2.61 -6.60
N ASN A 598 15.08 3.13 -5.88
CA ASN A 598 13.69 2.75 -6.12
C ASN A 598 13.25 3.04 -7.57
N LYS A 599 13.63 4.20 -8.08
CA LYS A 599 13.36 4.55 -9.49
C LYS A 599 14.08 3.64 -10.47
N SER A 600 15.36 3.31 -10.19
CA SER A 600 16.13 2.42 -11.05
C SER A 600 15.61 0.99 -11.00
N VAL A 601 15.21 0.52 -9.81
CA VAL A 601 14.60 -0.82 -9.62
C VAL A 601 13.21 -0.87 -10.27
N ALA A 602 12.40 0.21 -10.13
CA ALA A 602 11.14 0.31 -10.85
C ALA A 602 11.36 0.29 -12.37
N GLY A 603 12.43 0.95 -12.85
CA GLY A 603 12.85 0.90 -14.24
C GLY A 603 13.22 -0.52 -14.70
N ALA A 604 14.01 -1.20 -13.88
CA ALA A 604 14.38 -2.59 -14.14
C ALA A 604 13.15 -3.52 -14.12
N ALA A 605 12.24 -3.31 -13.19
CA ALA A 605 10.97 -4.06 -13.11
C ALA A 605 10.07 -3.81 -14.33
N ALA A 606 10.00 -2.54 -14.78
CA ALA A 606 9.26 -2.21 -16.00
C ALA A 606 9.84 -2.88 -17.24
N LEU A 607 11.17 -2.92 -17.33
CA LEU A 607 11.87 -3.62 -18.41
C LEU A 607 11.74 -5.14 -18.32
N ALA A 608 11.73 -5.68 -17.10
CA ALA A 608 11.52 -7.12 -16.86
C ALA A 608 10.08 -7.57 -17.19
N ALA A 609 9.12 -6.63 -17.14
CA ALA A 609 7.74 -6.89 -17.52
C ALA A 609 7.52 -6.92 -19.04
N LEU A 610 8.54 -6.60 -19.82
CA LEU A 610 8.47 -6.67 -21.27
C LEU A 610 8.65 -8.12 -21.74
N HIS A 611 7.57 -8.73 -22.10
CA HIS A 611 7.57 -10.10 -22.59
C HIS A 611 7.05 -10.15 -24.01
N PRO A 612 7.73 -10.85 -24.90
CA PRO A 612 7.18 -11.11 -26.21
C PRO A 612 6.03 -12.11 -26.09
N LEU A 613 5.11 -12.00 -27.00
CA LEU A 613 4.10 -13.04 -27.21
C LEU A 613 4.75 -14.35 -27.67
N ASP A 614 3.99 -15.40 -27.68
CA ASP A 614 4.48 -16.67 -28.25
C ASP A 614 4.84 -16.48 -29.72
N PHE A 615 5.89 -17.15 -30.19
CA PHE A 615 6.37 -17.01 -31.54
C PHE A 615 5.27 -17.37 -32.55
N ASP A 616 4.98 -16.43 -33.42
CA ASP A 616 4.12 -16.64 -34.59
C ASP A 616 4.99 -16.51 -35.86
N PRO A 617 5.06 -17.54 -36.68
CA PRO A 617 5.89 -17.48 -37.90
C PRO A 617 5.46 -16.38 -38.89
N ASP A 618 4.21 -15.94 -38.83
CA ASP A 618 3.65 -14.91 -39.72
C ASP A 618 3.84 -13.48 -39.16
N ALA A 619 4.20 -13.34 -37.88
CA ALA A 619 4.40 -12.07 -37.20
C ALA A 619 5.69 -12.05 -36.37
N LYS A 620 6.76 -11.54 -36.99
CA LYS A 620 8.12 -11.61 -36.41
C LYS A 620 8.46 -10.49 -35.44
N TRP A 621 7.62 -9.52 -35.30
CA TRP A 621 7.82 -8.38 -34.42
C TRP A 621 6.76 -8.36 -33.34
N ASP A 622 7.22 -8.26 -32.11
CA ASP A 622 6.39 -7.98 -30.97
C ASP A 622 6.81 -6.65 -30.33
N PHE A 623 5.85 -5.91 -29.88
CA PHE A 623 6.08 -4.72 -29.09
C PHE A 623 5.39 -4.88 -27.75
N ALA A 624 6.12 -4.63 -26.70
CA ALA A 624 5.60 -4.71 -25.37
C ALA A 624 5.77 -3.37 -24.63
N ALA A 625 4.81 -3.08 -23.79
CA ALA A 625 4.93 -2.03 -22.81
C ALA A 625 4.85 -2.63 -21.42
N GLY A 626 5.73 -2.20 -20.56
CA GLY A 626 5.80 -2.65 -19.19
C GLY A 626 5.71 -1.48 -18.24
N TYR A 627 5.15 -1.73 -17.10
CA TYR A 627 5.15 -0.80 -15.98
C TYR A 627 5.76 -1.49 -14.78
N GLY A 628 6.64 -0.80 -14.11
CA GLY A 628 7.27 -1.26 -12.90
C GLY A 628 7.07 -0.24 -11.79
N HIS A 629 6.72 -0.76 -10.64
CA HIS A 629 6.64 0.00 -9.41
C HIS A 629 7.50 -0.68 -8.36
N TYR A 630 8.29 0.09 -7.66
CA TYR A 630 9.06 -0.40 -6.53
C TYR A 630 9.15 0.71 -5.48
N HIS A 631 8.59 0.44 -4.31
CA HIS A 631 8.43 1.42 -3.24
C HIS A 631 7.72 2.70 -3.73
N ASP A 632 8.41 3.83 -3.73
CA ASP A 632 7.90 5.11 -4.23
C ASP A 632 8.32 5.42 -5.68
N GLY A 633 9.05 4.50 -6.31
CA GLY A 633 9.50 4.61 -7.68
C GLY A 633 8.53 3.96 -8.67
N ASN A 634 8.24 4.67 -9.73
CA ASN A 634 7.42 4.20 -10.85
C ASN A 634 8.20 4.35 -12.14
N ALA A 635 8.06 3.42 -13.03
CA ALA A 635 8.62 3.50 -14.37
C ALA A 635 7.71 2.80 -15.38
N ALA A 636 7.64 3.35 -16.55
CA ALA A 636 7.14 2.65 -17.71
C ALA A 636 8.29 2.27 -18.61
N ALA A 637 8.17 1.19 -19.32
CA ALA A 637 9.14 0.76 -20.32
C ALA A 637 8.43 0.36 -21.61
N LEU A 638 9.11 0.61 -22.70
CA LEU A 638 8.70 0.16 -24.02
C LEU A 638 9.79 -0.76 -24.56
N GLY A 639 9.39 -1.84 -25.14
CA GLY A 639 10.31 -2.79 -25.74
C GLY A 639 9.82 -3.30 -27.08
N ALA A 640 10.78 -3.63 -27.90
CA ALA A 640 10.57 -4.29 -29.17
C ALA A 640 11.33 -5.64 -29.17
N PHE A 641 10.70 -6.65 -29.66
CA PHE A 641 11.27 -7.98 -29.82
C PHE A 641 11.18 -8.36 -31.29
N TYR A 642 12.25 -8.86 -31.80
CA TYR A 642 12.31 -9.38 -33.16
C TYR A 642 12.72 -10.85 -33.16
N ARG A 643 11.88 -11.66 -33.71
CA ARG A 643 12.09 -13.11 -33.79
C ARG A 643 12.15 -13.55 -35.25
N PRO A 644 13.32 -13.68 -35.82
CA PRO A 644 13.44 -14.22 -37.20
C PRO A 644 12.95 -15.67 -37.28
N ASN A 645 13.08 -16.43 -36.20
CA ASN A 645 12.59 -17.79 -36.04
C ASN A 645 12.31 -18.10 -34.57
N GLU A 646 11.82 -19.29 -34.24
CA GLU A 646 11.49 -19.66 -32.85
C GLU A 646 12.69 -19.85 -31.93
N ASP A 647 13.89 -19.96 -32.47
CA ASP A 647 15.10 -20.22 -31.71
C ASP A 647 15.94 -18.98 -31.42
N LEU A 648 15.66 -17.89 -32.10
CA LEU A 648 16.43 -16.65 -31.96
C LEU A 648 15.49 -15.48 -31.75
N GLN A 649 15.82 -14.69 -30.77
CA GLN A 649 15.12 -13.45 -30.44
C GLN A 649 16.10 -12.34 -30.13
N PHE A 650 15.86 -11.19 -30.65
CA PHE A 650 16.48 -9.94 -30.24
C PHE A 650 15.46 -9.08 -29.50
N SER A 651 15.92 -8.40 -28.52
CA SER A 651 15.08 -7.48 -27.74
C SER A 651 15.82 -6.19 -27.45
N VAL A 652 15.09 -5.12 -27.42
CA VAL A 652 15.57 -3.84 -26.94
C VAL A 652 14.44 -3.15 -26.17
N GLY A 653 14.75 -2.61 -25.06
CA GLY A 653 13.79 -1.89 -24.23
C GLY A 653 14.40 -0.69 -23.54
N SER A 654 13.59 0.29 -23.28
CA SER A 654 13.99 1.48 -22.54
C SER A 654 12.87 1.97 -21.64
N THR A 655 13.25 2.45 -20.49
CA THR A 655 12.30 3.14 -19.61
C THR A 655 12.03 4.56 -20.10
N VAL A 656 10.82 5.01 -19.84
CA VAL A 656 10.36 6.37 -20.18
C VAL A 656 9.71 7.01 -18.96
N GLY A 657 10.04 8.25 -18.70
CA GLY A 657 9.25 9.11 -17.80
C GLY A 657 9.59 9.12 -16.31
N ASN A 658 10.56 8.33 -15.81
CA ASN A 658 10.83 8.30 -14.38
C ASN A 658 12.06 9.13 -13.91
N GLY A 659 12.75 9.77 -14.87
CA GLY A 659 13.94 10.59 -14.58
C GLY A 659 15.25 9.82 -14.39
N GLU A 660 15.21 8.49 -14.39
CA GLU A 660 16.36 7.58 -14.46
C GLU A 660 16.15 6.65 -15.66
N THR A 661 16.98 6.82 -16.67
CA THR A 661 16.83 6.01 -17.89
C THR A 661 17.57 4.68 -17.72
N VAL A 662 16.85 3.60 -17.83
CA VAL A 662 17.40 2.24 -17.90
C VAL A 662 17.12 1.70 -19.29
N VAL A 663 18.14 1.19 -19.93
CA VAL A 663 18.03 0.59 -21.27
C VAL A 663 18.53 -0.84 -21.16
N ASN A 664 17.83 -1.75 -21.77
CA ASN A 664 18.31 -3.11 -21.94
C ASN A 664 18.27 -3.50 -23.43
N ALA A 665 19.20 -4.33 -23.79
CA ALA A 665 19.17 -5.01 -25.06
C ALA A 665 19.61 -6.45 -24.81
N GLY A 666 18.98 -7.36 -25.45
CA GLY A 666 19.23 -8.77 -25.28
C GLY A 666 19.09 -9.55 -26.55
N MET A 667 19.78 -10.66 -26.59
CA MET A 667 19.60 -11.71 -27.59
C MET A 667 19.39 -13.01 -26.83
N SER A 668 18.37 -13.72 -27.20
CA SER A 668 18.11 -15.05 -26.67
C SER A 668 18.20 -16.04 -27.82
N VAL A 669 18.99 -17.07 -27.61
CA VAL A 669 19.12 -18.15 -28.56
C VAL A 669 18.94 -19.47 -27.83
N LYS A 670 18.19 -20.35 -28.37
CA LYS A 670 18.07 -21.71 -27.86
C LYS A 670 19.28 -22.52 -28.33
N VAL A 671 19.95 -23.17 -27.40
CA VAL A 671 21.10 -24.01 -27.67
C VAL A 671 20.73 -25.45 -27.26
N GLY A 672 20.83 -26.37 -28.17
CA GLY A 672 20.50 -27.77 -27.92
C GLY A 672 20.05 -28.50 -29.18
N ALA A 673 19.64 -29.74 -29.05
CA ALA A 673 19.12 -30.50 -30.17
C ALA A 673 17.83 -29.89 -30.71
N HIS A 674 17.78 -29.63 -31.99
CA HIS A 674 16.55 -29.17 -32.64
C HIS A 674 15.48 -30.26 -32.54
N SER A 675 14.33 -29.90 -32.05
CA SER A 675 13.14 -30.71 -32.19
C SER A 675 12.38 -30.24 -33.44
N ASN A 676 11.88 -31.16 -34.21
CA ASN A 676 11.05 -30.83 -35.37
C ASN A 676 9.65 -30.28 -35.01
N VAL A 677 9.44 -30.01 -33.72
CA VAL A 677 8.19 -29.47 -33.21
C VAL A 677 8.47 -28.06 -32.68
N SER A 678 7.78 -27.09 -33.19
CA SER A 678 7.84 -25.71 -32.69
C SER A 678 7.46 -25.64 -31.18
N ARG A 679 8.22 -24.88 -30.39
CA ARG A 679 7.98 -24.71 -28.97
C ARG A 679 7.22 -23.41 -28.65
N SER A 680 6.90 -22.61 -29.65
CA SER A 680 6.05 -21.43 -29.49
C SER A 680 4.62 -21.87 -29.18
N ARG A 681 4.02 -21.25 -28.16
CA ARG A 681 2.61 -21.51 -27.83
C ARG A 681 1.67 -21.19 -28.99
N VAL A 682 2.00 -20.18 -29.81
CA VAL A 682 1.23 -19.83 -31.00
C VAL A 682 1.43 -20.88 -32.09
N ALA A 683 2.67 -21.30 -32.32
CA ALA A 683 2.98 -22.36 -33.25
C ALA A 683 2.46 -23.72 -32.77
N ILE A 684 2.64 -24.04 -31.48
CA ILE A 684 2.08 -25.22 -30.83
C ILE A 684 0.55 -25.16 -30.80
N GLY A 685 -0.03 -23.98 -30.63
CA GLY A 685 -1.48 -23.81 -30.65
C GLY A 685 -2.09 -24.14 -32.03
N LYS A 686 -1.37 -23.84 -33.11
CA LYS A 686 -1.73 -24.25 -34.47
C LYS A 686 -1.53 -25.79 -34.65
N GLU A 687 -0.42 -26.35 -34.13
CA GLU A 687 -0.15 -27.79 -34.15
C GLU A 687 -1.05 -28.57 -33.18
N VAL A 688 -1.33 -28.04 -31.98
CA VAL A 688 -2.22 -28.65 -30.99
C VAL A 688 -3.67 -28.71 -31.48
N LEU A 689 -4.07 -27.78 -32.35
CA LEU A 689 -5.39 -27.87 -32.99
C LEU A 689 -5.49 -29.10 -33.92
N GLU A 690 -4.40 -29.42 -34.57
CA GLU A 690 -4.28 -30.65 -35.39
C GLU A 690 -4.03 -31.90 -34.54
N LEU A 691 -3.17 -31.81 -33.51
CA LEU A 691 -2.94 -32.89 -32.57
C LEU A 691 -4.17 -33.22 -31.70
N LYS A 692 -4.99 -32.24 -31.32
CA LYS A 692 -6.27 -32.48 -30.61
C LYS A 692 -7.20 -33.41 -31.43
N LYS A 693 -7.17 -33.31 -32.75
CA LYS A 693 -7.91 -34.22 -33.60
C LYS A 693 -7.32 -35.62 -33.54
N THR A 694 -6.01 -35.72 -33.48
CA THR A 694 -5.27 -37.00 -33.45
C THR A 694 -5.36 -37.66 -32.08
N VAL A 695 -5.24 -36.88 -31.00
CA VAL A 695 -5.36 -37.34 -29.60
C VAL A 695 -6.77 -37.79 -29.25
N ALA A 696 -7.79 -37.17 -29.82
CA ALA A 696 -9.17 -37.63 -29.66
C ALA A 696 -9.36 -39.06 -30.24
N VAL A 697 -8.66 -39.38 -31.32
CA VAL A 697 -8.66 -40.71 -31.89
C VAL A 697 -7.83 -41.71 -31.04
N GLN A 698 -6.70 -41.24 -30.50
CA GLN A 698 -5.80 -42.10 -29.67
C GLN A 698 -6.38 -42.31 -28.25
N ASN A 699 -7.06 -41.34 -27.64
CA ASN A 699 -7.72 -41.50 -26.34
C ASN A 699 -8.86 -42.53 -26.40
N ALA A 700 -9.54 -42.67 -27.53
CA ALA A 700 -10.50 -43.74 -27.73
C ALA A 700 -9.82 -45.13 -27.79
N GLN A 701 -8.56 -45.19 -28.27
CA GLN A 701 -7.78 -46.43 -28.28
C GLN A 701 -7.17 -46.72 -26.90
N ILE A 702 -6.71 -45.72 -26.16
CA ILE A 702 -6.13 -45.86 -24.82
C ILE A 702 -7.21 -46.27 -23.79
N GLN A 703 -8.42 -45.71 -23.87
CA GLN A 703 -9.52 -46.16 -23.01
C GLN A 703 -9.86 -47.64 -23.22
N LYS A 704 -9.73 -48.10 -24.46
CA LYS A 704 -9.90 -49.55 -24.79
C LYS A 704 -8.79 -50.42 -24.24
N LEU A 705 -7.53 -49.90 -24.22
CA LEU A 705 -6.40 -50.63 -23.61
C LEU A 705 -6.41 -50.58 -22.09
N THR A 706 -6.78 -49.43 -21.50
CA THR A 706 -6.88 -49.25 -20.03
C THR A 706 -7.96 -50.14 -19.41
N ALA A 707 -9.07 -50.33 -20.14
CA ALA A 707 -10.11 -51.27 -19.73
C ALA A 707 -9.63 -52.75 -19.77
N LEU A 708 -8.69 -53.07 -20.65
CA LEU A 708 -8.04 -54.40 -20.74
C LEU A 708 -6.96 -54.61 -19.66
N LEU A 709 -6.23 -53.57 -19.27
CA LEU A 709 -5.20 -53.59 -18.22
C LEU A 709 -5.78 -53.63 -16.80
N ASN A 710 -6.89 -52.91 -16.55
CA ASN A 710 -7.59 -52.91 -15.24
C ASN A 710 -8.25 -54.28 -14.91
N GLY A 711 -8.35 -55.16 -15.90
CA GLY A 711 -8.79 -56.55 -15.70
C GLY A 711 -7.70 -57.54 -15.26
N LEU A 712 -6.43 -57.13 -15.29
CA LEU A 712 -5.28 -58.01 -15.08
C LEU A 712 -4.39 -57.69 -13.87
N ALA A 713 -4.65 -56.57 -13.16
CA ALA A 713 -3.84 -56.18 -12.00
C ALA A 713 -4.71 -55.97 -10.76
N GLY A 714 -5.23 -57.07 -10.25
CA GLY A 714 -5.67 -57.12 -8.86
C GLY A 714 -4.50 -57.39 -7.94
N THR A 715 -3.91 -56.40 -7.38
CA THR A 715 -3.20 -56.54 -6.10
C THR A 715 -3.17 -55.18 -5.38
N ASN A 716 -3.73 -55.20 -4.18
CA ASN A 716 -3.68 -54.18 -3.16
C ASN A 716 -2.26 -53.75 -2.84
N MET A 717 -1.98 -52.47 -3.00
CA MET A 717 -0.97 -51.82 -2.16
C MET A 717 -1.66 -50.93 -1.13
N LYS A 718 -1.67 -51.37 0.11
CA LYS A 718 -1.99 -50.60 1.28
C LYS A 718 -0.88 -49.54 1.41
N ALA A 719 -1.24 -48.28 1.30
CA ALA A 719 -0.41 -47.19 1.75
C ALA A 719 -0.35 -47.23 3.28
N ASP A 720 0.85 -47.37 3.80
CA ASP A 720 1.13 -47.33 5.22
C ASP A 720 0.94 -45.89 5.71
N HIS A 721 -0.15 -45.65 6.40
CA HIS A 721 -0.47 -44.39 7.04
C HIS A 721 0.02 -44.40 8.49
N SER A 722 1.35 -44.49 8.70
CA SER A 722 1.90 -44.12 10.00
C SER A 722 1.85 -42.58 10.15
N THR A 723 1.12 -42.12 11.12
CA THR A 723 1.14 -40.71 11.54
C THR A 723 2.53 -40.33 11.98
N LEU A 724 3.14 -39.35 11.33
CA LEU A 724 4.50 -38.90 11.56
C LEU A 724 4.67 -38.33 12.98
N PHE A 725 3.65 -37.63 13.48
CA PHE A 725 3.57 -37.11 14.84
C PHE A 725 2.17 -37.40 15.41
N PRO A 726 2.03 -37.94 16.64
CA PRO A 726 0.75 -38.29 17.22
C PRO A 726 -0.23 -37.10 17.41
N ASP A 727 0.30 -35.91 17.64
CA ASP A 727 -0.47 -34.68 17.83
C ASP A 727 -0.79 -33.95 16.51
N VAL A 728 -0.30 -34.45 15.37
CA VAL A 728 -0.63 -33.96 14.02
C VAL A 728 -1.11 -35.16 13.19
N PRO A 729 -2.31 -35.64 13.44
CA PRO A 729 -2.85 -36.79 12.71
C PRO A 729 -3.15 -36.38 11.24
N ASN A 730 -3.32 -37.38 10.36
CA ASN A 730 -3.47 -37.18 8.93
C ASN A 730 -4.69 -36.30 8.50
N ASN A 731 -5.65 -36.13 9.36
CA ASN A 731 -6.80 -35.21 9.17
C ASN A 731 -6.57 -33.82 9.77
N HIS A 732 -5.42 -33.55 10.38
CA HIS A 732 -5.09 -32.24 10.92
C HIS A 732 -4.80 -31.26 9.77
N TRP A 733 -5.29 -30.02 9.88
CA TRP A 733 -5.16 -28.99 8.83
C TRP A 733 -3.69 -28.72 8.42
N ALA A 734 -2.74 -28.85 9.36
CA ALA A 734 -1.31 -28.63 9.13
C ALA A 734 -0.55 -29.89 8.70
N TYR A 735 -1.19 -31.07 8.63
CA TYR A 735 -0.52 -32.35 8.41
C TYR A 735 0.37 -32.36 7.17
N ALA A 736 -0.15 -31.88 6.04
CA ALA A 736 0.59 -31.86 4.78
C ALA A 736 1.87 -31.00 4.88
N ALA A 737 1.78 -29.83 5.48
CA ALA A 737 2.91 -28.91 5.64
C ALA A 737 3.94 -29.47 6.62
N VAL A 738 3.51 -29.98 7.77
CA VAL A 738 4.39 -30.55 8.81
C VAL A 738 5.09 -31.81 8.31
N SER A 739 4.37 -32.66 7.59
CA SER A 739 4.94 -33.88 6.97
C SER A 739 5.97 -33.56 5.90
N ASP A 740 5.74 -32.51 5.09
CA ASP A 740 6.69 -32.08 4.08
C ASP A 740 7.96 -31.49 4.71
N LEU A 741 7.81 -30.63 5.69
CA LEU A 741 8.93 -30.01 6.42
C LEU A 741 9.76 -31.07 7.19
N SER A 742 9.10 -32.04 7.81
CA SER A 742 9.79 -33.15 8.50
C SER A 742 10.54 -34.06 7.53
N ARG A 743 9.93 -34.38 6.38
CA ARG A 743 10.57 -35.21 5.35
C ARG A 743 11.80 -34.50 4.75
N ARG A 744 11.80 -33.20 4.68
CA ARG A 744 12.95 -32.38 4.25
C ARG A 744 13.98 -32.16 5.36
N GLY A 745 13.75 -32.67 6.55
CA GLY A 745 14.67 -32.52 7.69
C GLY A 745 14.73 -31.11 8.28
N LEU A 746 13.74 -30.28 7.98
CA LEU A 746 13.68 -28.89 8.46
C LEU A 746 13.10 -28.79 9.87
N VAL A 747 12.19 -29.70 10.22
CA VAL A 747 11.60 -29.78 11.54
C VAL A 747 11.68 -31.23 12.07
N GLU A 748 11.89 -31.35 13.36
CA GLU A 748 11.82 -32.62 14.12
C GLU A 748 10.85 -32.44 15.28
N GLY A 749 10.19 -33.53 15.68
CA GLY A 749 9.37 -33.51 16.89
C GLY A 749 10.19 -33.40 18.17
N TYR A 750 9.52 -33.12 19.26
CA TYR A 750 10.14 -33.14 20.59
C TYR A 750 10.53 -34.57 21.01
N PRO A 751 11.35 -34.71 22.07
CA PRO A 751 11.79 -36.02 22.53
C PRO A 751 10.68 -37.00 22.97
N ASP A 752 9.47 -36.48 23.23
CA ASP A 752 8.26 -37.23 23.53
C ASP A 752 7.53 -37.72 22.26
N GLY A 753 8.06 -37.41 21.08
CA GLY A 753 7.52 -37.79 19.79
C GLY A 753 6.42 -36.90 19.24
N THR A 754 6.07 -35.80 19.92
CA THR A 754 5.06 -34.84 19.43
C THR A 754 5.67 -33.74 18.58
N PHE A 755 4.86 -33.07 17.74
CA PHE A 755 5.23 -31.87 17.00
C PHE A 755 5.12 -30.60 17.86
N GLY A 756 4.14 -30.55 18.78
CA GLY A 756 3.93 -29.43 19.70
C GLY A 756 3.43 -28.15 19.03
N GLY A 757 2.54 -28.26 18.05
CA GLY A 757 2.10 -27.16 17.20
C GLY A 757 1.43 -26.00 17.91
N ASP A 758 0.85 -26.22 19.11
CA ASP A 758 0.18 -25.19 19.93
C ASP A 758 1.14 -24.54 20.94
N ARG A 759 2.40 -24.91 20.93
CA ARG A 759 3.41 -24.40 21.86
C ARG A 759 4.14 -23.20 21.26
N MET A 760 4.46 -22.21 22.12
CA MET A 760 5.32 -21.08 21.69
C MET A 760 6.74 -21.53 21.41
N LEU A 761 7.26 -21.22 20.24
CA LEU A 761 8.64 -21.49 19.85
C LEU A 761 9.62 -20.56 20.59
N THR A 762 10.68 -21.12 21.12
CA THR A 762 11.80 -20.33 21.65
C THR A 762 12.68 -19.79 20.51
N ARG A 763 13.48 -18.73 20.77
CA ARG A 763 14.44 -18.22 19.78
C ARG A 763 15.43 -19.31 19.32
N TYR A 764 15.84 -20.22 20.20
CA TYR A 764 16.74 -21.32 19.87
C TYR A 764 16.07 -22.37 18.97
N GLU A 765 14.82 -22.70 19.22
CA GLU A 765 14.08 -23.65 18.37
C GLU A 765 13.86 -23.08 16.97
N PHE A 766 13.52 -21.80 16.86
CA PHE A 766 13.39 -21.14 15.57
C PHE A 766 14.75 -21.03 14.84
N ALA A 767 15.81 -20.65 15.56
CA ALA A 767 17.17 -20.60 15.00
C ALA A 767 17.64 -21.97 14.51
N GLN A 768 17.21 -23.05 15.16
CA GLN A 768 17.49 -24.43 14.73
C GLN A 768 16.81 -24.78 13.39
N ILE A 769 15.58 -24.32 13.19
CA ILE A 769 14.86 -24.49 11.91
C ILE A 769 15.59 -23.73 10.80
N VAL A 770 15.99 -22.48 11.04
CA VAL A 770 16.76 -21.64 10.10
C VAL A 770 18.10 -22.29 9.78
N TYR A 771 18.82 -22.79 10.78
CA TYR A 771 20.09 -23.48 10.61
C TYR A 771 19.94 -24.74 9.74
N ARG A 772 18.92 -25.57 9.97
CA ARG A 772 18.64 -26.76 9.16
C ARG A 772 18.22 -26.42 7.75
N ALA A 773 17.46 -25.34 7.55
CA ALA A 773 17.09 -24.85 6.23
C ALA A 773 18.35 -24.51 5.40
N ILE A 774 19.30 -23.80 6.02
CA ILE A 774 20.61 -23.48 5.39
C ILE A 774 21.40 -24.75 5.07
N GLN A 775 21.49 -25.68 6.01
CA GLN A 775 22.21 -26.94 5.82
C GLN A 775 21.62 -27.80 4.70
N ASN A 776 20.31 -27.76 4.54
CA ASN A 776 19.60 -28.49 3.48
C ASN A 776 19.53 -27.73 2.14
N GLY A 777 20.30 -26.62 1.99
CA GLY A 777 20.41 -25.86 0.75
C GLY A 777 19.20 -24.99 0.42
N VAL A 778 18.34 -24.72 1.39
CA VAL A 778 17.21 -23.79 1.22
C VAL A 778 17.74 -22.36 1.30
N VAL A 779 17.41 -21.51 0.35
CA VAL A 779 17.74 -20.09 0.39
C VAL A 779 16.91 -19.41 1.48
N VAL A 780 17.57 -18.95 2.52
CA VAL A 780 16.96 -18.26 3.65
C VAL A 780 17.26 -16.76 3.52
N ASP A 781 16.29 -15.91 3.89
CA ASP A 781 16.45 -14.46 3.88
C ASP A 781 17.62 -14.01 4.76
N ASP A 782 18.49 -13.13 4.24
CA ASP A 782 19.69 -12.63 4.94
C ASP A 782 19.37 -11.98 6.29
N ARG A 783 18.18 -11.43 6.48
CA ARG A 783 17.73 -10.87 7.75
C ARG A 783 17.55 -11.96 8.81
N LEU A 784 16.98 -13.10 8.42
CA LEU A 784 16.82 -14.25 9.33
C LEU A 784 18.18 -14.84 9.70
N VAL A 785 19.09 -14.93 8.74
CA VAL A 785 20.46 -15.41 9.00
C VAL A 785 21.20 -14.46 9.95
N SER A 786 21.06 -13.16 9.74
CA SER A 786 21.66 -12.12 10.59
C SER A 786 21.04 -12.07 11.99
N GLU A 787 19.71 -12.16 12.10
CA GLU A 787 18.97 -12.10 13.37
C GLU A 787 19.27 -13.30 14.27
N PHE A 788 19.41 -14.49 13.72
CA PHE A 788 19.66 -15.71 14.46
C PHE A 788 21.12 -16.19 14.44
N GLY A 789 22.02 -15.38 13.86
CA GLY A 789 23.44 -15.68 13.80
C GLY A 789 24.08 -15.99 15.15
N PRO A 790 23.82 -15.23 16.22
CA PRO A 790 24.36 -15.52 17.56
C PRO A 790 23.91 -16.86 18.13
N GLU A 791 22.64 -17.25 17.92
CA GLU A 791 22.11 -18.53 18.39
C GLU A 791 22.64 -19.69 17.55
N MET A 792 22.73 -19.52 16.22
CA MET A 792 23.27 -20.55 15.31
C MET A 792 24.75 -20.84 15.55
N ALA A 793 25.55 -19.87 15.97
CA ALA A 793 26.96 -20.05 16.30
C ALA A 793 27.19 -20.95 17.54
N LEU A 794 26.16 -21.15 18.37
CA LEU A 794 26.20 -22.02 19.54
C LEU A 794 25.78 -23.47 19.24
N PHE A 795 25.35 -23.75 18.02
CA PHE A 795 24.88 -25.08 17.65
C PHE A 795 26.04 -26.01 17.32
N ARG A 796 25.93 -27.22 17.79
CA ARG A 796 26.82 -28.34 17.44
C ARG A 796 26.01 -29.47 16.81
N VAL A 797 26.47 -29.97 15.67
CA VAL A 797 25.83 -31.09 14.99
C VAL A 797 26.53 -32.38 15.40
N ASP A 798 25.82 -33.27 16.08
CA ASP A 798 26.31 -34.61 16.41
C ASP A 798 25.70 -35.63 15.42
N THR A 799 26.55 -36.37 14.72
CA THR A 799 26.11 -37.45 13.85
C THR A 799 25.76 -38.67 14.69
N ILE A 800 24.50 -39.09 14.68
CA ILE A 800 24.02 -40.24 15.48
C ILE A 800 24.03 -41.54 14.70
N ALA A 801 23.82 -41.50 13.39
CA ALA A 801 23.87 -42.65 12.51
C ALA A 801 24.47 -42.32 11.14
N LYS A 802 25.15 -43.29 10.52
CA LYS A 802 25.74 -43.17 9.18
C LYS A 802 25.21 -44.26 8.28
N ASN A 803 25.07 -44.02 6.98
CA ASN A 803 24.75 -45.01 6.00
C ASN A 803 25.99 -45.88 5.67
N HIS A 804 25.83 -46.90 4.81
CA HIS A 804 26.92 -47.78 4.40
C HIS A 804 28.08 -47.07 3.67
N GLU A 805 27.86 -45.84 3.19
CA GLU A 805 28.87 -45.00 2.53
C GLU A 805 29.52 -43.98 3.49
N GLY A 806 29.19 -44.07 4.80
CA GLY A 806 29.77 -43.18 5.84
C GLY A 806 29.15 -41.81 5.94
N GLN A 807 28.08 -41.54 5.19
CA GLN A 807 27.38 -40.27 5.26
C GLN A 807 26.41 -40.24 6.45
N PRO A 808 26.28 -39.12 7.16
CA PRO A 808 25.36 -39.02 8.28
C PRO A 808 23.90 -39.16 7.83
N THR A 809 23.17 -40.08 8.46
CA THR A 809 21.76 -40.35 8.20
C THR A 809 20.84 -39.74 9.28
N ILE A 810 21.40 -39.55 10.47
CA ILE A 810 20.70 -38.88 11.59
C ILE A 810 21.68 -37.89 12.25
N GLU A 811 21.33 -36.64 12.24
CA GLU A 811 22.07 -35.55 12.91
C GLU A 811 21.20 -34.89 13.99
N ARG A 812 21.78 -34.66 15.14
CA ARG A 812 21.11 -33.97 16.23
C ARG A 812 21.84 -32.67 16.51
N VAL A 813 21.12 -31.53 16.39
CA VAL A 813 21.66 -30.22 16.72
C VAL A 813 21.51 -29.95 18.22
N ARG A 814 22.63 -29.69 18.90
CA ARG A 814 22.64 -29.33 20.31
C ARG A 814 23.11 -27.88 20.52
N VAL A 815 22.52 -27.19 21.48
CA VAL A 815 22.98 -25.87 21.91
C VAL A 815 24.08 -26.07 22.96
N ASN A 816 25.27 -25.58 22.69
CA ASN A 816 26.31 -25.51 23.69
C ASN A 816 25.99 -24.37 24.67
N LYS A 817 25.54 -24.73 25.89
CA LYS A 817 25.50 -23.75 27.00
C LYS A 817 26.95 -23.43 27.39
N LYS A 818 27.34 -22.15 27.34
CA LYS A 818 28.53 -21.65 28.02
C LYS A 818 28.34 -21.67 29.50
#